data_b4fbc810d010c1b3e4c172df0bc0250e
#
_entry.id   b4fbc810d010c1b3e4c172df0bc0250e
#
_cell.length_a   1.000
_cell.length_b   1.000
_cell.length_c   1.000
_cell.angle_alpha   90.00
_cell.angle_beta   90.00
_cell.angle_gamma   90.00
#
_symmetry.space_group_name_H-M   'P 1'
#
loop_
_entity.id
_entity.type
_entity.pdbx_description
1 polymer ?
#
loop_
_entity_poly.entity_id
_entity_poly.type
_entity_poly.pdbx_seq_one_letter_code
_entity_poly.pdbx_strand_id
1 'polypeptide(L)'
;MCTSWRFDFHRLLWVLQPIAVVGGRNNEGGCGLFDNLAVTLLYHKNMIITQRRVSPPQCMLKNMKKSLPIIKDDPWLQPFAPAIEGRHEDALKKMKELAGKGKLSDFANAYNYYGLHRTDNGWTFREWAPNATDIYIVGPFNEWTECEPYRMKRLTDGNWEINLPERAMRHGDLFKLHVHWNGGWGERIPAYATRVVQDDTTKIFSAQVWSPEKPYEFKVHDFVPTVDPLLIYECHIGMAQNKEAVGSYEEFRTEVLPRIVKLGYNAIQIMAIQEHPYYGSFGYHVSSFYAASSRFGTPEELKRLIDDAHAHGLAVIMDIVHSHAAKNEVEGLGRFDGSYDQYFYGDGRREHPAWDSLCFDYGKNAVINFLLSNCKFWLDEYKFDGFRFDGVTSMLYYSHGLGQAFGSYEDYYDGSQDTNAITYLTLANILIHEVNPHAITIAEEMSGMPGLARAFKDGGMGFDYRMAMGIPDYWIKTIKEKKDEDWKPGSIFWELTNRRADEKTISYAESHDQALVGDKTIIFRLIDKEMYWHMMVDDHNAVVDRGMALHKMIRLATASTINGGYLNFMGNEWGHPEWIDFPREGNGWSHKYARRQWDLVDRKDLKYQFLNNWDTDMMHLLGGQHGFQKLPIRKLWDKDDDQVLAFMRGNLVFVFNFHPFKSFSDYGILAPEGEYEPVMDSDSAQYGGYGNIDSSIHHLTQHDDLYNEAHLGWLKLYLPSRSVQVLRMLPPKRKTAKKKAAPKKVTTKKATTKAAPKAASKKK
;
A
#
# COMPACT_ATOMS: atom_id res chain seq x y z
N MET A 1 -29.07 9.59 29.45
CA MET A 1 -29.09 8.18 29.89
C MET A 1 -28.04 7.48 29.02
N CYS A 2 -26.85 7.24 29.56
CA CYS A 2 -25.78 6.55 28.87
C CYS A 2 -26.11 5.08 28.68
N THR A 3 -26.38 4.65 27.46
CA THR A 3 -26.42 3.24 27.12
C THR A 3 -25.01 2.80 26.78
N SER A 4 -24.48 1.93 27.62
CA SER A 4 -23.16 1.33 27.49
C SER A 4 -23.05 0.50 26.21
N TRP A 5 -22.21 0.92 25.27
CA TRP A 5 -21.83 0.13 24.11
C TRP A 5 -20.74 -0.85 24.54
N ARG A 6 -21.08 -2.12 24.67
CA ARG A 6 -20.11 -3.20 24.76
C ARG A 6 -19.71 -3.61 23.34
N PHE A 7 -18.54 -3.20 22.92
CA PHE A 7 -17.88 -3.78 21.76
C PHE A 7 -17.30 -5.13 22.17
N ASP A 8 -17.87 -6.20 21.65
CA ASP A 8 -17.39 -7.56 21.90
C ASP A 8 -16.35 -7.92 20.83
N PHE A 9 -15.09 -7.54 21.08
CA PHE A 9 -13.93 -7.78 20.20
C PHE A 9 -13.67 -9.28 19.93
N HIS A 10 -14.28 -10.18 20.71
CA HIS A 10 -14.12 -11.62 20.53
C HIS A 10 -14.89 -12.21 19.34
N ARG A 11 -15.80 -11.48 18.71
CA ARG A 11 -16.56 -11.98 17.55
C ARG A 11 -15.87 -11.74 16.21
N LEU A 12 -14.91 -10.83 16.11
CA LEU A 12 -14.16 -10.58 14.88
C LEU A 12 -13.09 -11.64 14.58
N LEU A 13 -12.68 -12.43 15.58
CA LEU A 13 -11.60 -13.42 15.46
C LEU A 13 -12.01 -14.78 14.85
N TRP A 14 -13.29 -14.97 14.47
CA TRP A 14 -13.80 -16.30 14.05
C TRP A 14 -14.06 -16.47 12.55
N VAL A 15 -13.73 -15.49 11.71
CA VAL A 15 -14.05 -15.59 10.26
C VAL A 15 -12.88 -16.14 9.42
N LEU A 16 -11.72 -16.38 10.01
CA LEU A 16 -10.54 -16.92 9.30
C LEU A 16 -10.07 -18.27 9.87
N GLN A 17 -10.96 -19.25 9.99
CA GLN A 17 -10.53 -20.63 10.19
C GLN A 17 -10.92 -21.49 8.98
N PRO A 18 -10.00 -22.31 8.43
CA PRO A 18 -10.34 -23.27 7.39
C PRO A 18 -11.18 -24.41 7.99
N ILE A 19 -12.26 -24.77 7.30
CA ILE A 19 -13.14 -25.87 7.64
C ILE A 19 -12.32 -27.18 7.60
N ALA A 20 -12.11 -27.77 8.77
CA ALA A 20 -11.66 -29.16 8.87
C ALA A 20 -12.83 -30.05 8.50
N VAL A 21 -12.65 -30.84 7.45
CA VAL A 21 -13.60 -31.90 7.04
C VAL A 21 -13.67 -32.94 8.15
N VAL A 22 -14.82 -33.03 8.83
CA VAL A 22 -15.14 -34.13 9.74
C VAL A 22 -15.51 -35.34 8.94
N GLY A 23 -14.58 -36.27 8.79
CA GLY A 23 -14.84 -37.61 8.31
C GLY A 23 -15.35 -38.48 9.46
N GLY A 24 -16.57 -38.95 9.33
CA GLY A 24 -17.18 -39.92 10.27
C GLY A 24 -16.46 -41.27 10.28
N ARG A 25 -16.32 -41.80 11.48
CA ARG A 25 -15.86 -43.19 11.72
C ARG A 25 -16.83 -44.21 11.15
N ASN A 26 -16.30 -45.22 10.47
CA ASN A 26 -16.73 -46.62 10.70
C ASN A 26 -15.58 -47.57 10.42
N ASN A 27 -15.50 -48.56 11.30
CA ASN A 27 -14.52 -49.64 11.37
C ASN A 27 -14.55 -50.57 10.14
N GLU A 28 -13.43 -51.10 9.74
CA GLU A 28 -12.97 -52.46 9.81
C GLU A 28 -11.85 -52.77 8.80
N GLY A 29 -10.83 -53.32 9.31
CA GLY A 29 -9.83 -54.31 8.95
C GLY A 29 -9.28 -54.41 7.52
N GLY A 30 -7.94 -54.43 7.44
CA GLY A 30 -7.26 -55.16 6.39
C GLY A 30 -6.18 -54.44 5.60
N CYS A 31 -4.96 -54.71 5.95
CA CYS A 31 -3.72 -54.81 5.16
C CYS A 31 -3.67 -54.21 3.75
N GLY A 32 -2.72 -53.30 3.52
CA GLY A 32 -2.38 -52.84 2.16
C GLY A 32 -1.40 -51.66 2.12
N LEU A 33 -0.15 -51.88 2.51
CA LEU A 33 0.99 -51.05 2.15
C LEU A 33 1.26 -51.28 0.66
N PHE A 34 0.76 -50.43 -0.25
CA PHE A 34 1.29 -50.34 -1.62
C PHE A 34 0.62 -49.29 -2.54
N ASP A 35 -0.20 -48.35 -2.07
CA ASP A 35 -0.92 -47.44 -2.98
C ASP A 35 -0.53 -45.94 -2.93
N ASN A 36 0.45 -45.52 -2.14
CA ASN A 36 0.82 -44.10 -2.02
C ASN A 36 1.91 -43.60 -2.98
N LEU A 37 2.49 -44.50 -3.83
CA LEU A 37 3.49 -44.08 -4.82
C LEU A 37 2.89 -43.76 -6.21
N ALA A 38 1.69 -44.24 -6.50
CA ALA A 38 1.08 -44.06 -7.82
C ALA A 38 0.36 -42.72 -7.99
N VAL A 39 -0.14 -42.12 -6.91
CA VAL A 39 -0.88 -40.85 -6.98
C VAL A 39 0.08 -39.66 -7.12
N THR A 40 1.26 -39.69 -6.52
CA THR A 40 2.26 -38.64 -6.62
C THR A 40 2.94 -38.56 -7.99
N LEU A 41 3.08 -39.71 -8.66
CA LEU A 41 3.64 -39.78 -10.03
C LEU A 41 2.62 -39.40 -11.11
N LEU A 42 1.32 -39.53 -10.87
CA LEU A 42 0.28 -39.04 -11.77
C LEU A 42 0.10 -37.51 -11.73
N TYR A 43 0.30 -36.89 -10.57
CA TYR A 43 0.25 -35.43 -10.45
C TYR A 43 1.41 -34.74 -11.17
N HIS A 44 2.62 -35.30 -11.09
CA HIS A 44 3.78 -34.75 -11.81
C HIS A 44 3.76 -35.01 -13.32
N LYS A 45 3.14 -36.09 -13.78
CA LYS A 45 3.02 -36.36 -15.22
C LYS A 45 1.96 -35.53 -15.91
N ASN A 46 0.89 -35.13 -15.22
CA ASN A 46 -0.15 -34.26 -15.78
C ASN A 46 0.28 -32.80 -15.85
N MET A 47 1.21 -32.31 -14.99
CA MET A 47 1.73 -30.94 -15.06
C MET A 47 2.73 -30.70 -16.22
N ILE A 48 3.34 -31.72 -16.76
CA ILE A 48 4.27 -31.60 -17.89
C ILE A 48 3.55 -31.68 -19.26
N ILE A 49 2.33 -32.19 -19.29
CA ILE A 49 1.55 -32.39 -20.55
C ILE A 49 0.68 -31.18 -20.91
N THR A 50 0.42 -30.22 -20.00
CA THR A 50 -0.45 -29.05 -20.26
C THR A 50 0.24 -27.87 -20.90
N GLN A 51 1.53 -27.97 -21.29
CA GLN A 51 2.18 -26.93 -22.13
C GLN A 51 2.05 -27.16 -23.66
N ARG A 52 1.23 -28.10 -24.10
CA ARG A 52 0.84 -28.13 -25.52
C ARG A 52 -0.26 -27.11 -25.76
N ARG A 53 0.06 -26.04 -26.48
CA ARG A 53 -0.89 -25.09 -27.07
C ARG A 53 -2.04 -25.86 -27.73
N VAL A 54 -3.17 -25.95 -27.07
CA VAL A 54 -4.43 -26.32 -27.73
C VAL A 54 -4.95 -25.03 -28.34
N SER A 55 -4.78 -24.88 -29.65
CA SER A 55 -5.40 -23.80 -30.38
C SER A 55 -6.92 -23.98 -30.31
N PRO A 56 -7.70 -22.92 -30.00
CA PRO A 56 -9.16 -23.01 -30.02
C PRO A 56 -9.65 -23.37 -31.42
N PRO A 57 -10.82 -24.02 -31.56
CA PRO A 57 -11.37 -24.40 -32.85
C PRO A 57 -11.52 -23.20 -33.78
N GLN A 58 -11.04 -23.29 -34.99
CA GLN A 58 -11.07 -22.25 -36.02
C GLN A 58 -12.48 -21.72 -36.40
N CYS A 59 -13.53 -22.31 -35.85
CA CYS A 59 -14.93 -21.97 -36.17
C CYS A 59 -15.47 -20.71 -35.46
N MET A 60 -14.79 -20.20 -34.38
CA MET A 60 -15.25 -19.03 -33.60
C MET A 60 -14.65 -17.69 -34.01
N LEU A 61 -13.77 -17.66 -35.01
CA LEU A 61 -12.99 -16.45 -35.35
C LEU A 61 -13.66 -15.48 -36.35
N LYS A 62 -14.89 -15.72 -36.80
CA LYS A 62 -15.47 -14.96 -37.94
C LYS A 62 -16.33 -13.75 -37.57
N ASN A 63 -16.62 -13.44 -36.28
CA ASN A 63 -17.43 -12.26 -35.89
C ASN A 63 -16.89 -11.54 -34.64
N MET A 64 -15.57 -11.46 -34.46
CA MET A 64 -15.03 -10.76 -33.30
C MET A 64 -15.02 -9.25 -33.52
N LYS A 65 -15.89 -8.49 -32.83
CA LYS A 65 -15.56 -7.14 -32.36
C LYS A 65 -14.13 -7.20 -31.81
N LYS A 66 -13.36 -6.12 -31.95
CA LYS A 66 -11.96 -6.05 -31.52
C LYS A 66 -11.91 -6.34 -30.00
N SER A 67 -11.65 -7.58 -29.63
CA SER A 67 -11.60 -8.03 -28.22
C SER A 67 -10.61 -7.20 -27.42
N LEU A 68 -10.95 -6.87 -26.17
CA LEU A 68 -10.10 -6.11 -25.25
C LEU A 68 -8.74 -6.80 -25.01
N PRO A 69 -7.64 -6.03 -24.84
CA PRO A 69 -6.30 -6.60 -24.65
C PRO A 69 -6.22 -7.62 -23.52
N ILE A 70 -6.88 -7.40 -22.38
CA ILE A 70 -6.87 -8.33 -21.24
C ILE A 70 -7.31 -9.75 -21.63
N ILE A 71 -8.33 -9.87 -22.50
CA ILE A 71 -8.86 -11.15 -22.96
C ILE A 71 -7.89 -11.86 -23.92
N LYS A 72 -7.10 -11.07 -24.69
CA LYS A 72 -6.11 -11.62 -25.62
C LYS A 72 -4.87 -12.09 -24.89
N ASP A 73 -4.45 -11.37 -23.87
CA ASP A 73 -3.23 -11.65 -23.12
C ASP A 73 -3.42 -12.84 -22.17
N ASP A 74 -4.67 -13.03 -21.67
CA ASP A 74 -5.05 -14.18 -20.86
C ASP A 74 -6.20 -14.97 -21.54
N PRO A 75 -5.90 -16.03 -22.34
CA PRO A 75 -6.91 -16.82 -23.04
C PRO A 75 -7.94 -17.50 -22.13
N TRP A 76 -7.65 -17.71 -20.85
CA TRP A 76 -8.58 -18.27 -19.89
C TRP A 76 -9.73 -17.33 -19.55
N LEU A 77 -9.58 -16.02 -19.85
CA LEU A 77 -10.66 -15.05 -19.72
C LEU A 77 -11.63 -15.04 -20.93
N GLN A 78 -11.34 -15.78 -22.00
CA GLN A 78 -12.21 -15.83 -23.20
C GLN A 78 -13.66 -16.26 -22.90
N PRO A 79 -13.94 -17.24 -22.03
CA PRO A 79 -15.33 -17.59 -21.66
C PRO A 79 -16.08 -16.44 -20.98
N PHE A 80 -15.38 -15.53 -20.32
CA PHE A 80 -15.92 -14.40 -19.57
C PHE A 80 -15.86 -13.08 -20.32
N ALA A 81 -15.47 -13.09 -21.61
CA ALA A 81 -15.39 -11.90 -22.45
C ALA A 81 -16.67 -11.03 -22.41
N PRO A 82 -17.90 -11.61 -22.47
CA PRO A 82 -19.13 -10.78 -22.40
C PRO A 82 -19.24 -10.00 -21.08
N ALA A 83 -18.84 -10.56 -19.94
CA ALA A 83 -18.88 -9.88 -18.65
C ALA A 83 -17.82 -8.77 -18.56
N ILE A 84 -16.61 -9.02 -19.06
CA ILE A 84 -15.50 -8.06 -19.07
C ILE A 84 -15.81 -6.89 -20.02
N GLU A 85 -16.31 -7.18 -21.23
CA GLU A 85 -16.72 -6.17 -22.21
C GLU A 85 -17.94 -5.38 -21.69
N GLY A 86 -18.90 -6.05 -21.03
CA GLY A 86 -20.05 -5.42 -20.38
C GLY A 86 -19.63 -4.41 -19.30
N ARG A 87 -18.74 -4.78 -18.38
CA ARG A 87 -18.19 -3.86 -17.36
C ARG A 87 -17.52 -2.63 -17.99
N HIS A 88 -16.75 -2.84 -19.05
CA HIS A 88 -16.11 -1.75 -19.79
C HIS A 88 -17.14 -0.82 -20.47
N GLU A 89 -18.17 -1.38 -21.11
CA GLU A 89 -19.25 -0.62 -21.73
C GLU A 89 -20.10 0.14 -20.69
N ASP A 90 -20.38 -0.46 -19.53
CA ASP A 90 -21.12 0.18 -18.42
C ASP A 90 -20.36 1.39 -17.87
N ALA A 91 -19.05 1.29 -17.69
CA ALA A 91 -18.23 2.43 -17.28
C ALA A 91 -18.25 3.56 -18.31
N LEU A 92 -18.12 3.26 -19.62
CA LEU A 92 -18.22 4.25 -20.69
C LEU A 92 -19.60 4.90 -20.75
N LYS A 93 -20.67 4.11 -20.59
CA LYS A 93 -22.04 4.61 -20.55
C LYS A 93 -22.28 5.53 -19.37
N LYS A 94 -21.85 5.12 -18.18
CA LYS A 94 -21.98 5.93 -16.95
C LYS A 94 -21.15 7.21 -17.04
N MET A 95 -19.94 7.16 -17.54
CA MET A 95 -19.11 8.34 -17.77
C MET A 95 -19.81 9.34 -18.71
N LYS A 96 -20.41 8.85 -19.80
CA LYS A 96 -21.16 9.69 -20.73
C LYS A 96 -22.45 10.26 -20.11
N GLU A 97 -23.12 9.47 -19.25
CA GLU A 97 -24.30 9.93 -18.50
C GLU A 97 -23.94 11.10 -17.58
N LEU A 98 -22.84 10.97 -16.81
CA LEU A 98 -22.42 11.95 -15.80
C LEU A 98 -21.78 13.21 -16.40
N ALA A 99 -20.83 13.03 -17.30
CA ALA A 99 -20.02 14.13 -17.87
C ALA A 99 -20.55 14.67 -19.21
N GLY A 100 -21.50 13.99 -19.85
CA GLY A 100 -22.04 14.40 -21.16
C GLY A 100 -20.96 14.43 -22.24
N LYS A 101 -20.63 15.64 -22.71
CA LYS A 101 -19.52 15.90 -23.66
C LYS A 101 -18.27 16.42 -22.98
N GLY A 102 -18.32 16.71 -21.68
CA GLY A 102 -17.18 17.19 -20.85
C GLY A 102 -16.34 16.06 -20.32
N LYS A 103 -15.55 16.38 -19.31
CA LYS A 103 -14.68 15.45 -18.57
C LYS A 103 -15.31 15.05 -17.25
N LEU A 104 -14.88 13.93 -16.69
CA LEU A 104 -15.28 13.55 -15.33
C LEU A 104 -14.84 14.59 -14.29
N SER A 105 -13.69 15.23 -14.50
CA SER A 105 -13.20 16.32 -13.63
C SER A 105 -14.09 17.56 -13.64
N ASP A 106 -14.88 17.80 -14.71
CA ASP A 106 -15.87 18.86 -14.75
C ASP A 106 -17.13 18.49 -13.95
N PHE A 107 -17.50 17.20 -13.96
CA PHE A 107 -18.63 16.68 -13.17
C PHE A 107 -18.29 16.59 -11.68
N ALA A 108 -17.09 16.12 -11.32
CA ALA A 108 -16.64 15.88 -9.96
C ALA A 108 -16.20 17.18 -9.25
N ASN A 109 -17.11 18.12 -9.14
CA ASN A 109 -16.88 19.45 -8.56
C ASN A 109 -17.87 19.80 -7.43
N ALA A 110 -18.48 18.79 -6.80
CA ALA A 110 -19.50 19.01 -5.77
C ALA A 110 -18.99 19.85 -4.59
N TYR A 111 -17.72 19.69 -4.21
CA TYR A 111 -17.11 20.47 -3.13
C TYR A 111 -16.94 21.97 -3.45
N ASN A 112 -16.97 22.37 -4.71
CA ASN A 112 -16.98 23.77 -5.14
C ASN A 112 -18.39 24.37 -5.16
N TYR A 113 -19.43 23.53 -5.10
CA TYR A 113 -20.82 23.95 -5.12
C TYR A 113 -21.46 23.82 -3.72
N TYR A 114 -21.34 22.67 -3.06
CA TYR A 114 -21.85 22.41 -1.73
C TYR A 114 -20.87 22.81 -0.65
N GLY A 115 -21.39 22.96 0.57
CA GLY A 115 -20.65 23.43 1.72
C GLY A 115 -20.68 24.94 1.87
N LEU A 116 -19.86 25.45 2.76
CA LEU A 116 -19.77 26.87 3.11
C LEU A 116 -18.65 27.56 2.32
N HIS A 117 -19.01 28.54 1.46
CA HIS A 117 -18.07 29.26 0.63
C HIS A 117 -18.11 30.76 0.95
N ARG A 118 -16.91 31.37 1.08
CA ARG A 118 -16.79 32.81 1.15
C ARG A 118 -16.92 33.40 -0.26
N THR A 119 -17.68 34.48 -0.38
CA THR A 119 -17.92 35.22 -1.62
C THR A 119 -17.62 36.70 -1.40
N ASP A 120 -17.60 37.51 -2.45
CA ASP A 120 -17.36 38.97 -2.35
C ASP A 120 -18.43 39.68 -1.48
N ASN A 121 -19.62 39.08 -1.33
CA ASN A 121 -20.75 39.67 -0.62
C ASN A 121 -21.05 38.99 0.73
N GLY A 122 -20.20 38.09 1.18
CA GLY A 122 -20.40 37.32 2.43
C GLY A 122 -20.21 35.82 2.25
N TRP A 123 -21.20 35.03 2.63
CA TRP A 123 -21.13 33.58 2.61
C TRP A 123 -22.27 32.98 1.80
N THR A 124 -21.98 31.96 1.02
CA THR A 124 -22.99 31.08 0.42
C THR A 124 -22.82 29.67 1.00
N PHE A 125 -23.89 29.12 1.54
CA PHE A 125 -23.90 27.75 2.01
C PHE A 125 -24.92 26.95 1.21
N ARG A 126 -24.52 25.76 0.74
CA ARG A 126 -25.39 24.81 0.05
C ARG A 126 -25.26 23.41 0.61
N GLU A 127 -26.40 22.70 0.62
CA GLU A 127 -26.46 21.31 1.06
C GLU A 127 -27.45 20.51 0.20
N TRP A 128 -27.22 19.21 0.10
CA TRP A 128 -28.10 18.26 -0.59
C TRP A 128 -28.86 17.41 0.42
N ALA A 129 -30.16 17.62 0.55
CA ALA A 129 -31.04 16.92 1.48
C ALA A 129 -32.46 16.79 0.86
N PRO A 130 -32.66 15.84 -0.06
CA PRO A 130 -33.88 15.76 -0.86
C PRO A 130 -35.14 15.48 -0.04
N ASN A 131 -35.05 14.75 1.07
CA ASN A 131 -36.19 14.42 1.93
C ASN A 131 -36.43 15.45 3.04
N ALA A 132 -35.52 16.43 3.20
CA ALA A 132 -35.71 17.49 4.20
C ALA A 132 -36.90 18.39 3.87
N THR A 133 -37.61 18.86 4.88
CA THR A 133 -38.70 19.83 4.80
C THR A 133 -38.25 21.25 5.13
N ASP A 134 -37.31 21.37 6.07
CA ASP A 134 -36.67 22.62 6.44
C ASP A 134 -35.23 22.37 6.91
N ILE A 135 -34.37 23.36 6.71
CA ILE A 135 -32.98 23.34 7.21
C ILE A 135 -32.62 24.72 7.78
N TYR A 136 -32.05 24.73 8.99
CA TYR A 136 -31.51 25.91 9.64
C TYR A 136 -30.04 25.74 9.93
N ILE A 137 -29.26 26.82 9.78
CA ILE A 137 -27.89 26.85 10.27
C ILE A 137 -27.93 27.38 11.73
N VAL A 138 -27.32 26.62 12.65
CA VAL A 138 -27.24 26.98 14.06
C VAL A 138 -25.79 27.03 14.54
N GLY A 139 -25.52 27.96 15.48
CA GLY A 139 -24.19 28.13 16.03
C GLY A 139 -24.22 29.22 17.16
N PRO A 140 -23.06 29.59 17.72
CA PRO A 140 -22.96 30.65 18.71
C PRO A 140 -23.52 32.00 18.25
N PHE A 141 -23.49 32.24 16.92
CA PHE A 141 -23.98 33.50 16.33
C PHE A 141 -25.50 33.67 16.37
N ASN A 142 -26.26 32.62 16.66
CA ASN A 142 -27.72 32.65 16.90
C ASN A 142 -28.10 31.84 18.14
N GLU A 143 -27.18 31.70 19.11
CA GLU A 143 -27.39 30.98 20.37
C GLU A 143 -27.87 29.52 20.17
N TRP A 144 -27.46 28.87 19.09
CA TRP A 144 -27.84 27.52 18.68
C TRP A 144 -29.38 27.36 18.50
N THR A 145 -30.06 28.45 18.14
CA THR A 145 -31.50 28.46 17.95
C THR A 145 -31.90 28.66 16.50
N GLU A 146 -33.00 28.05 16.10
CA GLU A 146 -33.56 28.25 14.76
C GLU A 146 -34.17 29.65 14.64
N CYS A 147 -33.80 30.38 13.61
CA CYS A 147 -34.37 31.68 13.32
C CYS A 147 -34.34 31.98 11.82
N GLU A 148 -35.31 32.78 11.34
CA GLU A 148 -35.51 33.10 9.92
C GLU A 148 -34.25 33.59 9.16
N PRO A 149 -33.37 34.44 9.75
CA PRO A 149 -32.14 34.84 9.03
C PRO A 149 -31.19 33.71 8.66
N TYR A 150 -31.31 32.54 9.28
CA TYR A 150 -30.48 31.36 9.09
C TYR A 150 -31.25 30.17 8.52
N ARG A 151 -32.51 30.37 8.09
CA ARG A 151 -33.30 29.33 7.38
C ARG A 151 -32.86 29.25 5.93
N MET A 152 -32.56 28.02 5.48
CA MET A 152 -32.19 27.76 4.09
C MET A 152 -33.40 27.71 3.17
N LYS A 153 -33.20 28.12 1.94
CA LYS A 153 -34.20 28.06 0.88
C LYS A 153 -34.03 26.75 0.11
N ARG A 154 -35.12 26.00 -0.04
CA ARG A 154 -35.14 24.83 -0.91
C ARG A 154 -35.09 25.23 -2.39
N LEU A 155 -34.20 24.61 -3.13
CA LEU A 155 -34.05 24.70 -4.58
C LEU A 155 -34.61 23.45 -5.27
N THR A 156 -34.29 23.24 -6.54
CA THR A 156 -34.63 22.04 -7.31
C THR A 156 -33.72 20.86 -6.87
N ASP A 157 -34.16 19.63 -7.17
CA ASP A 157 -33.39 18.39 -7.03
C ASP A 157 -32.87 18.07 -5.61
N GLY A 158 -33.60 18.57 -4.59
CA GLY A 158 -33.27 18.37 -3.19
C GLY A 158 -32.13 19.23 -2.68
N ASN A 159 -31.73 20.25 -3.42
CA ASN A 159 -30.74 21.22 -3.01
C ASN A 159 -31.31 22.27 -2.07
N TRP A 160 -30.48 22.78 -1.19
CA TRP A 160 -30.76 23.85 -0.26
C TRP A 160 -29.69 24.92 -0.33
N GLU A 161 -30.06 26.20 -0.22
CA GLU A 161 -29.13 27.33 -0.29
C GLU A 161 -29.49 28.43 0.70
N ILE A 162 -28.48 29.10 1.24
CA ILE A 162 -28.59 30.36 1.95
C ILE A 162 -27.42 31.26 1.61
N ASN A 163 -27.71 32.57 1.51
CA ASN A 163 -26.69 33.60 1.37
C ASN A 163 -26.69 34.47 2.64
N LEU A 164 -25.56 34.55 3.29
CA LEU A 164 -25.40 35.28 4.57
C LEU A 164 -24.42 36.45 4.37
N PRO A 165 -24.66 37.59 5.05
CA PRO A 165 -23.69 38.70 5.02
C PRO A 165 -22.38 38.29 5.70
N GLU A 166 -21.28 38.94 5.35
CA GLU A 166 -19.94 38.62 5.85
C GLU A 166 -19.87 38.56 7.40
N ARG A 167 -20.59 39.49 8.09
CA ARG A 167 -20.64 39.55 9.54
C ARG A 167 -21.39 38.39 10.23
N ALA A 168 -22.12 37.58 9.46
CA ALA A 168 -22.93 36.50 10.02
C ALA A 168 -22.10 35.33 10.55
N MET A 169 -20.94 35.09 9.97
CA MET A 169 -20.04 34.02 10.38
C MET A 169 -18.58 34.49 10.27
N ARG A 170 -17.69 33.97 11.12
CA ARG A 170 -16.26 34.29 11.15
C ARG A 170 -15.45 33.02 11.13
N HIS A 171 -14.20 33.11 10.65
CA HIS A 171 -13.25 32.03 10.80
C HIS A 171 -13.17 31.56 12.25
N GLY A 172 -13.28 30.23 12.45
CA GLY A 172 -13.29 29.61 13.79
C GLY A 172 -14.67 29.42 14.41
N ASP A 173 -15.72 30.07 13.91
CA ASP A 173 -17.08 29.87 14.44
C ASP A 173 -17.53 28.42 14.24
N LEU A 174 -18.17 27.86 15.27
CA LEU A 174 -18.76 26.52 15.20
C LEU A 174 -20.18 26.62 14.63
N PHE A 175 -20.60 25.58 13.91
CA PHE A 175 -21.97 25.49 13.42
C PHE A 175 -22.40 24.06 13.16
N LYS A 176 -23.73 23.88 13.12
CA LYS A 176 -24.43 22.65 12.71
C LYS A 176 -25.64 23.01 11.84
N LEU A 177 -26.26 21.99 11.31
CA LEU A 177 -27.57 22.09 10.68
C LEU A 177 -28.64 21.46 11.58
N HIS A 178 -29.77 22.13 11.75
CA HIS A 178 -31.01 21.50 12.17
C HIS A 178 -31.76 21.12 10.88
N VAL A 179 -31.86 19.84 10.63
CA VAL A 179 -32.55 19.29 9.46
C VAL A 179 -33.87 18.69 9.88
N HIS A 180 -34.97 19.21 9.33
CA HIS A 180 -36.33 18.73 9.56
C HIS A 180 -36.77 17.82 8.40
N TRP A 181 -37.55 16.81 8.70
CA TRP A 181 -38.20 15.91 7.74
C TRP A 181 -39.60 15.51 8.27
N ASN A 182 -40.42 14.86 7.44
CA ASN A 182 -41.69 14.36 7.89
C ASN A 182 -41.57 13.41 9.10
N GLY A 183 -42.05 13.82 10.25
CA GLY A 183 -42.05 13.04 11.48
C GLY A 183 -40.85 13.22 12.40
N GLY A 184 -39.94 14.20 12.11
CA GLY A 184 -38.82 14.47 13.02
C GLY A 184 -37.88 15.56 12.55
N TRP A 185 -36.82 15.73 13.33
CA TRP A 185 -35.69 16.60 13.01
C TRP A 185 -34.44 16.08 13.71
N GLY A 186 -33.27 16.59 13.37
CA GLY A 186 -32.02 16.27 14.04
C GLY A 186 -30.89 17.23 13.70
N GLU A 187 -29.93 17.32 14.62
CA GLU A 187 -28.66 18.00 14.35
C GLU A 187 -27.84 17.19 13.35
N ARG A 188 -27.18 17.90 12.42
CA ARG A 188 -26.29 17.30 11.42
C ARG A 188 -25.03 18.15 11.25
N ILE A 189 -23.90 17.48 11.03
CA ILE A 189 -22.71 18.11 10.49
C ILE A 189 -22.86 18.16 8.97
N PRO A 190 -22.63 19.31 8.30
CA PRO A 190 -22.74 19.40 6.84
C PRO A 190 -21.92 18.33 6.12
N ALA A 191 -22.50 17.71 5.08
CA ALA A 191 -21.86 16.60 4.37
C ALA A 191 -20.55 17.01 3.67
N TYR A 192 -20.42 18.28 3.30
CA TYR A 192 -19.25 18.87 2.67
C TYR A 192 -18.45 19.80 3.61
N ALA A 193 -18.54 19.58 4.92
CA ALA A 193 -17.75 20.35 5.89
C ALA A 193 -16.25 20.06 5.67
N THR A 194 -15.44 21.12 5.48
CA THR A 194 -14.00 21.02 5.27
C THR A 194 -13.18 21.04 6.55
N ARG A 195 -13.84 21.39 7.66
CA ARG A 195 -13.28 21.35 9.02
C ARG A 195 -14.35 20.94 10.01
N VAL A 196 -14.05 19.93 10.80
CA VAL A 196 -14.91 19.44 11.89
C VAL A 196 -14.02 19.29 13.12
N VAL A 197 -14.50 19.75 14.26
CA VAL A 197 -13.74 19.75 15.51
C VAL A 197 -14.57 19.15 16.64
N GLN A 198 -13.90 18.49 17.58
CA GLN A 198 -14.50 17.92 18.77
C GLN A 198 -14.24 18.84 19.97
N ASP A 199 -15.27 19.15 20.74
CA ASP A 199 -15.12 19.84 22.02
C ASP A 199 -14.47 18.90 23.05
N ASP A 200 -13.44 19.36 23.72
CA ASP A 200 -12.64 18.53 24.63
C ASP A 200 -13.41 18.07 25.87
N THR A 201 -14.41 18.83 26.30
CA THR A 201 -15.18 18.55 27.50
C THR A 201 -16.40 17.69 27.21
N THR A 202 -17.21 18.11 26.25
CA THR A 202 -18.48 17.45 25.92
C THR A 202 -18.31 16.29 24.96
N LYS A 203 -17.18 16.24 24.24
CA LYS A 203 -16.89 15.29 23.15
C LYS A 203 -17.84 15.41 21.96
N ILE A 204 -18.61 16.49 21.87
CA ILE A 204 -19.52 16.78 20.76
C ILE A 204 -18.72 17.35 19.58
N PHE A 205 -19.00 16.85 18.40
CA PHE A 205 -18.43 17.37 17.16
C PHE A 205 -19.32 18.50 16.59
N SER A 206 -18.66 19.48 15.98
CA SER A 206 -19.28 20.55 15.22
C SER A 206 -18.46 20.87 13.98
N ALA A 207 -19.12 21.29 12.92
CA ALA A 207 -18.43 21.91 11.81
C ALA A 207 -17.84 23.26 12.27
N GLN A 208 -16.71 23.63 11.69
CA GLN A 208 -16.04 24.89 11.97
C GLN A 208 -15.85 25.69 10.69
N VAL A 209 -16.21 26.97 10.71
CA VAL A 209 -15.94 27.89 9.60
C VAL A 209 -14.42 27.98 9.40
N TRP A 210 -13.95 27.47 8.28
CA TRP A 210 -12.51 27.47 7.97
C TRP A 210 -12.23 28.40 6.79
N SER A 211 -11.80 29.62 7.10
CA SER A 211 -11.43 30.65 6.12
C SER A 211 -10.35 31.54 6.75
N PRO A 212 -9.11 31.02 6.85
CA PRO A 212 -8.01 31.78 7.41
C PRO A 212 -7.69 33.00 6.57
N GLU A 213 -7.22 34.11 7.19
CA GLU A 213 -6.82 35.33 6.47
C GLU A 213 -5.68 35.06 5.49
N LYS A 214 -4.81 34.10 5.80
CA LYS A 214 -3.69 33.66 4.98
C LYS A 214 -3.78 32.14 4.81
N PRO A 215 -4.45 31.65 3.77
CA PRO A 215 -4.44 30.25 3.42
C PRO A 215 -3.01 29.76 3.15
N TYR A 216 -2.76 28.47 3.39
CA TYR A 216 -1.44 27.90 3.08
C TYR A 216 -1.18 27.91 1.57
N GLU A 217 -0.05 28.46 1.18
CA GLU A 217 0.43 28.44 -0.20
C GLU A 217 1.56 27.41 -0.33
N PHE A 218 1.36 26.42 -1.20
CA PHE A 218 2.37 25.42 -1.48
C PHE A 218 3.61 26.04 -2.10
N LYS A 219 4.78 25.60 -1.67
CA LYS A 219 6.08 26.04 -2.19
C LYS A 219 6.55 25.19 -3.36
N VAL A 220 6.17 23.90 -3.35
CA VAL A 220 6.45 22.94 -4.42
C VAL A 220 5.22 22.87 -5.32
N HIS A 221 5.31 23.43 -6.54
CA HIS A 221 4.15 23.58 -7.43
C HIS A 221 3.96 22.41 -8.39
N ASP A 222 5.04 21.86 -8.93
CA ASP A 222 5.01 20.87 -10.01
C ASP A 222 5.70 19.56 -9.58
N PHE A 223 5.27 19.01 -8.43
CA PHE A 223 5.82 17.76 -7.94
C PHE A 223 5.39 16.59 -8.82
N VAL A 224 6.36 15.81 -9.27
CA VAL A 224 6.15 14.53 -9.96
C VAL A 224 6.87 13.43 -9.20
N PRO A 225 6.15 12.42 -8.70
CA PRO A 225 6.76 11.35 -7.93
C PRO A 225 7.78 10.55 -8.73
N THR A 226 8.97 10.32 -8.16
CA THR A 226 9.95 9.37 -8.70
C THR A 226 9.84 8.05 -7.95
N VAL A 227 9.00 7.15 -8.45
CA VAL A 227 8.58 5.92 -7.78
C VAL A 227 8.96 4.65 -8.57
N ASP A 228 10.22 4.50 -8.92
CA ASP A 228 10.70 3.40 -9.76
C ASP A 228 11.94 2.70 -9.16
N PRO A 229 11.76 1.73 -8.22
CA PRO A 229 10.53 1.14 -7.67
C PRO A 229 9.80 2.04 -6.65
N LEU A 230 8.50 1.77 -6.43
CA LEU A 230 7.72 2.42 -5.38
C LEU A 230 8.05 1.80 -4.02
N LEU A 231 8.61 2.61 -3.10
CA LEU A 231 9.00 2.21 -1.75
C LEU A 231 8.19 3.03 -0.74
N ILE A 232 7.19 2.39 -0.14
CA ILE A 232 6.18 3.04 0.70
C ILE A 232 6.49 2.89 2.17
N TYR A 233 6.44 4.00 2.89
CA TYR A 233 6.39 4.02 4.36
C TYR A 233 4.96 4.27 4.81
N GLU A 234 4.28 3.25 5.32
CA GLU A 234 2.92 3.35 5.86
C GLU A 234 2.97 3.86 7.30
N CYS A 235 2.15 4.88 7.61
CA CYS A 235 2.17 5.53 8.92
C CYS A 235 0.80 6.02 9.38
N HIS A 236 0.61 6.08 10.70
CA HIS A 236 -0.52 6.72 11.36
C HIS A 236 -0.02 7.97 12.10
N ILE A 237 -0.52 9.14 11.74
CA ILE A 237 -0.03 10.43 12.27
C ILE A 237 -0.05 10.45 13.81
N GLY A 238 -1.17 10.08 14.40
CA GLY A 238 -1.38 10.20 15.85
C GLY A 238 -0.51 9.29 16.70
N MET A 239 -0.08 8.12 16.17
CA MET A 239 0.77 7.18 16.94
C MET A 239 2.24 7.18 16.50
N ALA A 240 2.63 8.05 15.56
CA ALA A 240 4.01 8.09 15.08
C ALA A 240 4.99 8.73 16.07
N GLN A 241 4.53 9.17 17.24
CA GLN A 241 5.29 9.92 18.22
C GLN A 241 5.76 9.04 19.39
N ASN A 242 6.81 9.53 20.07
CA ASN A 242 7.38 8.88 21.25
C ASN A 242 6.52 9.05 22.51
N LYS A 243 5.76 10.15 22.58
CA LYS A 243 4.91 10.49 23.74
C LYS A 243 3.67 9.59 23.85
N GLU A 244 3.19 9.38 25.07
CA GLU A 244 1.94 8.68 25.36
C GLU A 244 0.71 9.60 25.16
N ALA A 245 0.55 10.11 23.94
CA ALA A 245 -0.53 11.01 23.54
C ALA A 245 -0.67 10.98 22.01
N VAL A 246 -1.78 11.55 21.52
CA VAL A 246 -1.97 11.72 20.06
C VAL A 246 -0.94 12.68 19.50
N GLY A 247 -0.26 12.28 18.44
CA GLY A 247 0.68 13.10 17.69
C GLY A 247 -0.02 14.05 16.72
N SER A 248 0.69 15.11 16.31
CA SER A 248 0.18 16.11 15.37
C SER A 248 0.86 16.04 14.00
N TYR A 249 0.26 16.67 12.98
CA TYR A 249 0.86 16.86 11.65
C TYR A 249 2.21 17.57 11.74
N GLU A 250 2.32 18.58 12.61
CA GLU A 250 3.54 19.35 12.78
C GLU A 250 4.65 18.54 13.45
N GLU A 251 4.34 17.75 14.49
CA GLU A 251 5.30 16.84 15.11
C GLU A 251 5.76 15.77 14.13
N PHE A 252 4.83 15.18 13.35
CA PHE A 252 5.19 14.21 12.32
C PHE A 252 6.15 14.83 11.29
N ARG A 253 5.84 16.05 10.82
CA ARG A 253 6.66 16.78 9.87
C ARG A 253 8.08 17.04 10.37
N THR A 254 8.22 17.43 11.62
CA THR A 254 9.53 17.87 12.19
C THR A 254 10.36 16.71 12.74
N GLU A 255 9.73 15.65 13.25
CA GLU A 255 10.43 14.59 13.97
C GLU A 255 10.48 13.26 13.19
N VAL A 256 9.42 12.92 12.45
CA VAL A 256 9.30 11.60 11.79
C VAL A 256 9.67 11.67 10.31
N LEU A 257 9.19 12.68 9.58
CA LEU A 257 9.50 12.85 8.16
C LEU A 257 11.01 12.81 7.84
N PRO A 258 11.91 13.50 8.60
CA PRO A 258 13.34 13.42 8.36
C PRO A 258 13.91 11.99 8.53
N ARG A 259 13.32 11.16 9.40
CA ARG A 259 13.71 9.76 9.58
C ARG A 259 13.35 8.93 8.37
N ILE A 260 12.13 9.11 7.82
CA ILE A 260 11.65 8.42 6.62
C ILE A 260 12.53 8.77 5.41
N VAL A 261 12.88 10.05 5.25
CA VAL A 261 13.81 10.51 4.19
C VAL A 261 15.16 9.81 4.32
N LYS A 262 15.71 9.74 5.53
CA LYS A 262 17.01 9.09 5.80
C LYS A 262 16.97 7.59 5.50
N LEU A 263 15.86 6.92 5.77
CA LEU A 263 15.67 5.49 5.49
C LEU A 263 15.69 5.17 3.99
N GLY A 264 15.36 6.14 3.11
CA GLY A 264 15.41 5.95 1.66
C GLY A 264 14.08 5.51 1.03
N TYR A 265 12.97 5.63 1.74
CA TYR A 265 11.63 5.50 1.14
C TYR A 265 11.36 6.67 0.19
N ASN A 266 10.52 6.47 -0.82
CA ASN A 266 10.16 7.50 -1.80
C ASN A 266 8.65 7.83 -1.82
N ALA A 267 7.89 7.21 -0.94
CA ALA A 267 6.48 7.52 -0.71
C ALA A 267 6.09 7.33 0.75
N ILE A 268 5.16 8.14 1.22
CA ILE A 268 4.47 7.98 2.51
C ILE A 268 3.03 7.60 2.21
N GLN A 269 2.52 6.54 2.83
CA GLN A 269 1.09 6.23 2.85
C GLN A 269 0.54 6.60 4.23
N ILE A 270 -0.28 7.64 4.28
CA ILE A 270 -0.93 8.09 5.51
C ILE A 270 -2.22 7.31 5.68
N MET A 271 -2.32 6.50 6.75
CA MET A 271 -3.55 5.79 7.13
C MET A 271 -4.70 6.79 7.29
N ALA A 272 -5.94 6.31 7.12
CA ALA A 272 -7.16 7.11 7.04
C ALA A 272 -7.18 8.33 7.99
N ILE A 273 -7.16 9.53 7.41
CA ILE A 273 -7.12 10.82 8.13
C ILE A 273 -8.38 11.66 7.92
N GLN A 274 -9.36 11.15 7.19
CA GLN A 274 -10.68 11.80 7.14
C GLN A 274 -11.27 11.83 8.56
N GLU A 275 -12.06 12.84 8.88
CA GLU A 275 -12.56 12.98 10.27
C GLU A 275 -13.46 11.80 10.66
N HIS A 276 -13.23 11.31 11.85
CA HIS A 276 -13.86 10.11 12.41
C HIS A 276 -14.16 10.29 13.89
N PRO A 277 -15.29 9.75 14.41
CA PRO A 277 -15.71 10.00 15.79
C PRO A 277 -14.88 9.26 16.83
N TYR A 278 -14.32 8.10 16.48
CA TYR A 278 -13.61 7.23 17.40
C TYR A 278 -12.14 7.01 17.00
N TYR A 279 -11.22 7.47 17.83
CA TYR A 279 -9.78 7.35 17.59
C TYR A 279 -9.30 5.90 17.39
N GLY A 280 -9.88 4.96 18.15
CA GLY A 280 -9.56 3.54 18.05
C GLY A 280 -10.06 2.84 16.77
N SER A 281 -10.78 3.56 15.89
CA SER A 281 -11.07 3.08 14.52
C SER A 281 -9.91 3.28 13.55
N PHE A 282 -8.80 3.87 14.00
CA PHE A 282 -7.62 4.22 13.20
C PHE A 282 -7.92 5.16 12.01
N GLY A 283 -9.10 5.77 11.98
CA GLY A 283 -9.60 6.58 10.89
C GLY A 283 -10.54 5.85 9.92
N TYR A 284 -10.73 4.54 10.04
CA TYR A 284 -11.53 3.78 9.08
C TYR A 284 -13.05 3.87 9.27
N HIS A 285 -13.54 4.44 10.36
CA HIS A 285 -14.97 4.78 10.53
C HIS A 285 -15.21 6.27 10.25
N VAL A 286 -15.12 6.63 8.96
CA VAL A 286 -15.23 8.03 8.51
C VAL A 286 -16.65 8.57 8.75
N SER A 287 -16.72 9.76 9.34
CA SER A 287 -17.98 10.54 9.51
C SER A 287 -18.02 11.76 8.60
N SER A 288 -16.90 12.44 8.36
CA SER A 288 -16.85 13.65 7.54
C SER A 288 -15.77 13.52 6.46
N PHE A 289 -16.20 13.28 5.24
CA PHE A 289 -15.35 12.87 4.10
C PHE A 289 -14.46 14.00 3.55
N TYR A 290 -14.85 15.27 3.73
CA TYR A 290 -14.12 16.43 3.22
C TYR A 290 -13.29 17.14 4.31
N ALA A 291 -13.27 16.64 5.53
CA ALA A 291 -12.51 17.20 6.63
C ALA A 291 -11.31 16.31 6.99
N ALA A 292 -10.12 16.90 7.08
CA ALA A 292 -8.98 16.25 7.71
C ALA A 292 -9.21 16.19 9.23
N SER A 293 -8.86 15.07 9.88
CA SER A 293 -9.09 14.89 11.30
C SER A 293 -8.41 15.98 12.12
N SER A 294 -9.24 16.64 12.92
CA SER A 294 -8.84 17.75 13.78
C SER A 294 -7.99 17.32 14.98
N ARG A 295 -7.98 16.01 15.28
CA ARG A 295 -7.13 15.43 16.34
C ARG A 295 -5.66 15.62 16.07
N PHE A 296 -5.26 15.68 14.79
CA PHE A 296 -3.86 15.77 14.38
C PHE A 296 -3.42 17.20 14.08
N GLY A 297 -4.35 18.17 14.08
CA GLY A 297 -4.02 19.56 13.81
C GLY A 297 -4.97 20.27 12.85
N THR A 298 -4.44 21.26 12.16
CA THR A 298 -5.19 22.11 11.21
C THR A 298 -5.00 21.65 9.77
N PRO A 299 -5.89 22.04 8.83
CA PRO A 299 -5.71 21.85 7.40
C PRO A 299 -4.39 22.38 6.88
N GLU A 300 -3.96 23.56 7.34
CA GLU A 300 -2.69 24.18 6.93
C GLU A 300 -1.46 23.39 7.41
N GLU A 301 -1.53 22.75 8.58
CA GLU A 301 -0.44 21.89 9.06
C GLU A 301 -0.33 20.62 8.22
N LEU A 302 -1.43 20.02 7.79
CA LEU A 302 -1.41 18.89 6.87
C LEU A 302 -0.86 19.30 5.49
N LYS A 303 -1.30 20.45 4.95
CA LYS A 303 -0.76 20.99 3.68
C LYS A 303 0.74 21.23 3.77
N ARG A 304 1.22 21.75 4.90
CA ARG A 304 2.65 21.97 5.16
C ARG A 304 3.42 20.66 5.24
N LEU A 305 2.87 19.64 5.86
CA LEU A 305 3.47 18.31 5.91
C LEU A 305 3.64 17.73 4.49
N ILE A 306 2.61 17.83 3.65
CA ILE A 306 2.66 17.35 2.26
C ILE A 306 3.69 18.13 1.44
N ASP A 307 3.69 19.45 1.55
CA ASP A 307 4.64 20.33 0.85
C ASP A 307 6.10 20.01 1.23
N ASP A 308 6.37 19.80 2.54
CA ASP A 308 7.71 19.42 2.99
C ASP A 308 8.10 18.00 2.54
N ALA A 309 7.14 17.05 2.46
CA ALA A 309 7.39 15.73 1.87
C ALA A 309 7.78 15.85 0.39
N HIS A 310 7.06 16.65 -0.38
CA HIS A 310 7.39 16.95 -1.78
C HIS A 310 8.77 17.60 -1.93
N ALA A 311 9.12 18.53 -1.05
CA ALA A 311 10.45 19.17 -1.05
C ALA A 311 11.59 18.16 -0.83
N HIS A 312 11.31 17.02 -0.20
CA HIS A 312 12.24 15.91 -0.02
C HIS A 312 12.11 14.81 -1.09
N GLY A 313 11.25 15.00 -2.09
CA GLY A 313 11.04 14.03 -3.18
C GLY A 313 10.15 12.85 -2.82
N LEU A 314 9.40 12.93 -1.72
CA LEU A 314 8.47 11.88 -1.29
C LEU A 314 7.07 12.13 -1.85
N ALA A 315 6.48 11.11 -2.49
CA ALA A 315 5.05 11.09 -2.78
C ALA A 315 4.25 10.92 -1.49
N VAL A 316 3.06 11.52 -1.42
CA VAL A 316 2.15 11.35 -0.29
C VAL A 316 0.84 10.72 -0.77
N ILE A 317 0.61 9.49 -0.34
CA ILE A 317 -0.56 8.68 -0.68
C ILE A 317 -1.53 8.73 0.51
N MET A 318 -2.79 9.01 0.25
CA MET A 318 -3.84 8.99 1.26
C MET A 318 -4.54 7.65 1.27
N ASP A 319 -4.75 7.09 2.44
CA ASP A 319 -5.67 5.97 2.63
C ASP A 319 -7.10 6.51 2.63
N ILE A 320 -7.90 6.17 1.60
CA ILE A 320 -9.23 6.70 1.39
C ILE A 320 -10.30 5.63 1.59
N VAL A 321 -11.27 5.92 2.45
CA VAL A 321 -12.34 4.99 2.81
C VAL A 321 -13.61 5.33 2.03
N HIS A 322 -13.82 4.65 0.90
CA HIS A 322 -15.05 4.76 0.11
C HIS A 322 -15.86 3.47 0.08
N SER A 323 -15.38 2.44 0.77
CA SER A 323 -16.07 1.15 0.93
C SER A 323 -17.28 1.26 1.87
N HIS A 324 -17.21 2.15 2.87
CA HIS A 324 -18.25 2.31 3.89
C HIS A 324 -18.12 3.67 4.61
N ALA A 325 -19.08 3.94 5.49
CA ALA A 325 -19.09 5.10 6.39
C ALA A 325 -19.44 4.68 7.82
N ALA A 326 -19.08 5.50 8.79
CA ALA A 326 -19.48 5.29 10.19
C ALA A 326 -21.01 5.20 10.31
N LYS A 327 -21.49 4.27 11.12
CA LYS A 327 -22.92 4.11 11.45
C LYS A 327 -23.32 5.15 12.49
N ASN A 328 -23.34 6.41 12.05
CA ASN A 328 -23.60 7.57 12.91
C ASN A 328 -24.57 8.53 12.22
N GLU A 329 -25.61 8.95 12.93
CA GLU A 329 -26.65 9.86 12.42
C GLU A 329 -26.37 11.33 12.71
N VAL A 330 -25.60 11.64 13.77
CA VAL A 330 -25.36 13.02 14.21
C VAL A 330 -24.12 13.61 13.60
N GLU A 331 -23.00 12.89 13.70
CA GLU A 331 -21.69 13.32 13.18
C GLU A 331 -21.41 12.79 11.77
N GLY A 332 -22.16 11.79 11.31
CA GLY A 332 -21.98 11.13 10.01
C GLY A 332 -23.16 11.34 9.05
N LEU A 333 -23.14 10.56 7.98
CA LEU A 333 -24.13 10.66 6.90
C LEU A 333 -25.39 9.79 7.13
N GLY A 334 -25.43 9.01 8.24
CA GLY A 334 -26.57 8.15 8.57
C GLY A 334 -27.83 8.96 8.77
N ARG A 335 -28.88 8.71 7.98
CA ARG A 335 -30.17 9.46 8.03
C ARG A 335 -30.00 10.98 7.98
N PHE A 336 -29.11 11.47 7.15
CA PHE A 336 -28.76 12.89 7.10
C PHE A 336 -30.01 13.78 6.86
N ASP A 337 -30.88 13.44 5.91
CA ASP A 337 -32.13 14.12 5.59
C ASP A 337 -33.37 13.43 6.21
N GLY A 338 -33.17 12.53 7.17
CA GLY A 338 -34.20 11.73 7.81
C GLY A 338 -34.52 10.42 7.10
N SER A 339 -34.11 10.25 5.83
CA SER A 339 -34.21 8.97 5.13
C SER A 339 -32.99 8.09 5.39
N TYR A 340 -33.15 6.79 5.22
CA TYR A 340 -32.03 5.85 5.39
C TYR A 340 -31.22 5.65 4.12
N ASP A 341 -31.75 6.11 3.00
CA ASP A 341 -31.25 5.80 1.66
C ASP A 341 -30.73 7.03 0.89
N GLN A 342 -30.47 8.15 1.55
CA GLN A 342 -29.89 9.31 0.86
C GLN A 342 -28.55 8.97 0.22
N TYR A 343 -27.58 8.50 1.00
CA TYR A 343 -26.24 8.12 0.56
C TYR A 343 -26.05 6.61 0.43
N PHE A 344 -26.85 5.82 1.14
CA PHE A 344 -26.63 4.39 1.31
C PHE A 344 -27.70 3.56 0.59
N TYR A 345 -27.54 2.25 0.55
CA TYR A 345 -28.58 1.38 0.02
C TYR A 345 -29.86 1.47 0.84
N GLY A 346 -31.00 1.45 0.16
CA GLY A 346 -32.32 1.48 0.81
C GLY A 346 -32.82 0.11 1.30
N ASP A 347 -32.03 -0.95 1.13
CA ASP A 347 -32.37 -2.33 1.43
C ASP A 347 -31.36 -2.99 2.41
N GLY A 348 -31.37 -4.30 2.50
CA GLY A 348 -30.49 -5.07 3.40
C GLY A 348 -28.99 -4.94 3.13
N ARG A 349 -28.58 -4.36 2.01
CA ARG A 349 -27.18 -4.07 1.65
C ARG A 349 -26.63 -2.82 2.35
N ARG A 350 -27.48 -2.05 3.04
CA ARG A 350 -27.10 -0.79 3.71
C ARG A 350 -26.07 -0.99 4.81
N GLU A 351 -26.20 -2.05 5.60
CA GLU A 351 -25.33 -2.29 6.75
C GLU A 351 -24.30 -3.35 6.41
N HIS A 352 -23.02 -3.03 6.62
CA HIS A 352 -21.95 -4.00 6.45
C HIS A 352 -22.01 -5.06 7.56
N PRO A 353 -22.11 -6.37 7.22
CA PRO A 353 -22.39 -7.42 8.21
C PRO A 353 -21.25 -7.65 9.22
N ALA A 354 -20.02 -7.22 8.90
CA ALA A 354 -18.84 -7.48 9.72
C ALA A 354 -18.26 -6.21 10.36
N TRP A 355 -18.50 -4.99 9.80
CA TRP A 355 -17.77 -3.78 10.21
C TRP A 355 -18.61 -2.75 10.97
N ASP A 356 -19.85 -3.06 11.29
CA ASP A 356 -20.81 -2.13 11.95
C ASP A 356 -20.81 -0.73 11.28
N SER A 357 -20.91 -0.71 9.97
CA SER A 357 -20.81 0.47 9.11
C SER A 357 -21.90 0.51 8.05
N LEU A 358 -22.01 1.60 7.29
CA LEU A 358 -23.00 1.81 6.26
C LEU A 358 -22.36 1.76 4.87
N CYS A 359 -22.94 1.01 3.92
CA CYS A 359 -22.46 0.84 2.56
C CYS A 359 -23.12 1.83 1.62
N PHE A 360 -22.31 2.57 0.84
CA PHE A 360 -22.78 3.53 -0.15
C PHE A 360 -23.55 2.88 -1.28
N ASP A 361 -24.58 3.56 -1.79
CA ASP A 361 -25.29 3.16 -3.02
C ASP A 361 -24.58 3.71 -4.26
N TYR A 362 -23.62 2.94 -4.77
CA TYR A 362 -22.85 3.31 -5.95
C TYR A 362 -23.68 3.39 -7.25
N GLY A 363 -24.97 3.05 -7.22
CA GLY A 363 -25.89 3.22 -8.34
C GLY A 363 -26.45 4.64 -8.49
N LYS A 364 -26.42 5.45 -7.39
CA LYS A 364 -26.96 6.82 -7.37
C LYS A 364 -25.94 7.83 -7.90
N ASN A 365 -26.33 8.61 -8.91
CA ASN A 365 -25.46 9.65 -9.50
C ASN A 365 -25.00 10.71 -8.48
N ALA A 366 -25.83 11.07 -7.51
CA ALA A 366 -25.47 12.00 -6.44
C ALA A 366 -24.40 11.43 -5.51
N VAL A 367 -24.48 10.14 -5.19
CA VAL A 367 -23.46 9.44 -4.39
C VAL A 367 -22.15 9.30 -5.17
N ILE A 368 -22.23 8.93 -6.46
CA ILE A 368 -21.05 8.89 -7.33
C ILE A 368 -20.40 10.28 -7.38
N ASN A 369 -21.20 11.36 -7.52
CA ASN A 369 -20.67 12.72 -7.54
C ASN A 369 -20.00 13.08 -6.20
N PHE A 370 -20.62 12.74 -5.06
CA PHE A 370 -20.04 12.94 -3.73
C PHE A 370 -18.65 12.27 -3.60
N LEU A 371 -18.57 10.99 -3.95
CA LEU A 371 -17.34 10.21 -3.80
C LEU A 371 -16.25 10.60 -4.83
N LEU A 372 -16.62 10.83 -6.10
CA LEU A 372 -15.67 11.30 -7.13
C LEU A 372 -15.14 12.70 -6.80
N SER A 373 -16.03 13.61 -6.36
CA SER A 373 -15.62 14.96 -5.93
C SER A 373 -14.71 14.90 -4.69
N ASN A 374 -14.87 13.91 -3.84
CA ASN A 374 -14.00 13.69 -2.69
C ASN A 374 -12.57 13.30 -3.13
N CYS A 375 -12.42 12.38 -4.09
CA CYS A 375 -11.10 12.09 -4.66
C CYS A 375 -10.45 13.36 -5.22
N LYS A 376 -11.20 14.13 -6.03
CA LYS A 376 -10.68 15.36 -6.63
C LYS A 376 -10.32 16.42 -5.58
N PHE A 377 -11.12 16.58 -4.52
CA PHE A 377 -10.87 17.51 -3.41
C PHE A 377 -9.51 17.26 -2.75
N TRP A 378 -9.20 16.02 -2.43
CA TRP A 378 -7.93 15.69 -1.78
C TRP A 378 -6.72 15.90 -2.71
N LEU A 379 -6.89 15.69 -4.03
CA LEU A 379 -5.85 16.00 -5.03
C LEU A 379 -5.67 17.52 -5.21
N ASP A 380 -6.77 18.26 -5.31
CA ASP A 380 -6.73 19.70 -5.64
C ASP A 380 -6.36 20.55 -4.42
N GLU A 381 -6.98 20.27 -3.26
CA GLU A 381 -6.85 21.11 -2.08
C GLU A 381 -5.61 20.78 -1.24
N TYR A 382 -5.28 19.49 -1.10
CA TYR A 382 -4.17 19.03 -0.27
C TYR A 382 -2.95 18.57 -1.06
N LYS A 383 -3.08 18.42 -2.40
CA LYS A 383 -1.98 17.96 -3.25
C LYS A 383 -1.47 16.55 -2.91
N PHE A 384 -2.35 15.66 -2.48
CA PHE A 384 -1.99 14.24 -2.41
C PHE A 384 -1.60 13.69 -3.78
N ASP A 385 -0.66 12.76 -3.82
CA ASP A 385 -0.16 12.14 -5.06
C ASP A 385 -0.93 10.88 -5.44
N GLY A 386 -1.98 10.55 -4.72
CA GLY A 386 -2.82 9.40 -5.00
C GLY A 386 -3.44 8.78 -3.77
N PHE A 387 -4.00 7.57 -3.95
CA PHE A 387 -4.80 6.92 -2.93
C PHE A 387 -4.53 5.42 -2.82
N ARG A 388 -4.57 4.93 -1.60
CA ARG A 388 -4.89 3.53 -1.31
C ARG A 388 -6.37 3.45 -0.99
N PHE A 389 -7.13 2.70 -1.78
CA PHE A 389 -8.55 2.47 -1.53
C PHE A 389 -8.72 1.32 -0.56
N ASP A 390 -9.34 1.64 0.58
CA ASP A 390 -9.65 0.70 1.64
C ASP A 390 -10.81 -0.22 1.28
N GLY A 391 -10.70 -1.51 1.64
CA GLY A 391 -11.80 -2.46 1.58
C GLY A 391 -12.37 -2.72 0.18
N VAL A 392 -11.57 -2.67 -0.88
CA VAL A 392 -12.04 -2.84 -2.27
C VAL A 392 -12.73 -4.18 -2.46
N THR A 393 -12.25 -5.29 -1.86
CA THR A 393 -12.95 -6.58 -1.92
C THR A 393 -14.39 -6.48 -1.44
N SER A 394 -14.60 -5.74 -0.34
CA SER A 394 -15.95 -5.52 0.21
C SER A 394 -16.86 -4.75 -0.75
N MET A 395 -16.32 -3.89 -1.60
CA MET A 395 -17.07 -3.17 -2.62
C MET A 395 -17.43 -4.04 -3.83
N LEU A 396 -16.51 -4.94 -4.23
CA LEU A 396 -16.63 -5.71 -5.46
C LEU A 396 -17.73 -6.78 -5.42
N TYR A 397 -18.13 -7.24 -4.23
CA TYR A 397 -19.03 -8.39 -4.07
C TYR A 397 -20.20 -8.08 -3.14
N TYR A 398 -21.40 -8.57 -3.49
CA TYR A 398 -22.57 -8.46 -2.61
C TYR A 398 -22.40 -9.22 -1.29
N SER A 399 -21.53 -10.24 -1.26
CA SER A 399 -21.14 -10.95 -0.03
C SER A 399 -20.07 -10.20 0.79
N HIS A 400 -19.56 -9.06 0.30
CA HIS A 400 -18.40 -8.37 0.84
C HIS A 400 -17.12 -9.23 0.88
N GLY A 401 -17.06 -10.31 0.09
CA GLY A 401 -15.98 -11.30 0.13
C GLY A 401 -16.02 -12.23 1.34
N LEU A 402 -17.02 -12.09 2.23
CA LEU A 402 -17.12 -12.86 3.46
C LEU A 402 -17.55 -14.30 3.17
N GLY A 403 -16.76 -15.27 3.66
CA GLY A 403 -17.04 -16.68 3.50
C GLY A 403 -16.97 -17.21 2.06
N GLN A 404 -16.46 -16.41 1.12
CA GLN A 404 -16.29 -16.77 -0.28
C GLN A 404 -14.85 -17.18 -0.56
N ALA A 405 -14.68 -18.31 -1.25
CA ALA A 405 -13.39 -18.73 -1.79
C ALA A 405 -13.28 -18.27 -3.25
N PHE A 406 -12.10 -17.82 -3.65
CA PHE A 406 -11.80 -17.39 -5.02
C PHE A 406 -10.76 -18.35 -5.60
N GLY A 407 -11.24 -19.51 -6.06
CA GLY A 407 -10.39 -20.62 -6.54
C GLY A 407 -10.37 -20.78 -8.06
N SER A 408 -11.29 -20.15 -8.76
CA SER A 408 -11.43 -20.25 -10.22
C SER A 408 -11.86 -18.94 -10.86
N TYR A 409 -11.72 -18.82 -12.18
CA TYR A 409 -12.17 -17.63 -12.90
C TYR A 409 -13.71 -17.44 -12.85
N GLU A 410 -14.48 -18.51 -12.68
CA GLU A 410 -15.93 -18.45 -12.52
C GLU A 410 -16.35 -17.58 -11.34
N ASP A 411 -15.60 -17.64 -10.23
CA ASP A 411 -15.90 -16.91 -8.98
C ASP A 411 -15.89 -15.37 -9.16
N TYR A 412 -15.26 -14.88 -10.23
CA TYR A 412 -15.21 -13.45 -10.55
C TYR A 412 -16.30 -12.99 -11.53
N TYR A 413 -17.11 -13.91 -12.07
CA TYR A 413 -18.06 -13.65 -13.14
C TYR A 413 -19.38 -14.41 -12.97
N ASP A 414 -19.69 -14.90 -11.80
CA ASP A 414 -20.89 -15.70 -11.46
C ASP A 414 -22.14 -14.85 -11.16
N GLY A 415 -22.04 -13.51 -11.22
CA GLY A 415 -23.12 -12.59 -10.91
C GLY A 415 -23.20 -12.14 -9.45
N SER A 416 -22.26 -12.59 -8.60
CA SER A 416 -22.16 -12.14 -7.19
C SER A 416 -21.48 -10.78 -7.05
N GLN A 417 -20.99 -10.19 -8.14
CA GLN A 417 -20.25 -8.93 -8.17
C GLN A 417 -21.19 -7.74 -8.20
N ASP A 418 -20.89 -6.69 -7.40
CA ASP A 418 -21.57 -5.40 -7.48
C ASP A 418 -21.05 -4.58 -8.67
N THR A 419 -21.81 -4.60 -9.77
CA THR A 419 -21.45 -3.90 -11.01
C THR A 419 -21.45 -2.38 -10.85
N ASN A 420 -22.25 -1.82 -9.92
CA ASN A 420 -22.26 -0.39 -9.63
C ASN A 420 -20.97 0.03 -8.93
N ALA A 421 -20.52 -0.74 -7.95
CA ALA A 421 -19.25 -0.48 -7.26
C ALA A 421 -18.04 -0.64 -8.20
N ILE A 422 -18.04 -1.69 -9.06
CA ILE A 422 -17.02 -1.86 -10.11
C ILE A 422 -16.99 -0.65 -11.05
N THR A 423 -18.16 -0.17 -11.48
CA THR A 423 -18.28 1.02 -12.33
C THR A 423 -17.74 2.25 -11.61
N TYR A 424 -18.14 2.48 -10.34
CA TYR A 424 -17.65 3.58 -9.53
C TYR A 424 -16.12 3.57 -9.41
N LEU A 425 -15.51 2.44 -9.02
CA LEU A 425 -14.06 2.31 -8.88
C LEU A 425 -13.32 2.58 -10.19
N THR A 426 -13.88 2.11 -11.31
CA THR A 426 -13.35 2.38 -12.65
C THR A 426 -13.38 3.88 -12.95
N LEU A 427 -14.50 4.55 -12.68
CA LEU A 427 -14.64 6.00 -12.87
C LEU A 427 -13.72 6.80 -11.94
N ALA A 428 -13.52 6.34 -10.70
CA ALA A 428 -12.61 6.96 -9.74
C ALA A 428 -11.16 6.95 -10.28
N ASN A 429 -10.69 5.81 -10.78
CA ASN A 429 -9.36 5.71 -11.39
C ASN A 429 -9.22 6.60 -12.65
N ILE A 430 -10.23 6.63 -13.51
CA ILE A 430 -10.23 7.51 -14.70
C ILE A 430 -10.15 8.97 -14.26
N LEU A 431 -10.97 9.39 -13.28
CA LEU A 431 -10.98 10.76 -12.75
C LEU A 431 -9.63 11.15 -12.15
N ILE A 432 -9.08 10.29 -11.28
CA ILE A 432 -7.83 10.56 -10.57
C ILE A 432 -6.70 10.81 -11.56
N HIS A 433 -6.56 9.97 -12.59
CA HIS A 433 -5.53 10.15 -13.63
C HIS A 433 -5.87 11.26 -14.64
N GLU A 434 -7.14 11.67 -14.76
CA GLU A 434 -7.53 12.85 -15.52
C GLU A 434 -7.12 14.15 -14.81
N VAL A 435 -7.21 14.18 -13.47
CA VAL A 435 -6.80 15.32 -12.62
C VAL A 435 -5.29 15.35 -12.47
N ASN A 436 -4.67 14.22 -12.15
CA ASN A 436 -3.21 14.08 -12.01
C ASN A 436 -2.73 12.82 -12.77
N PRO A 437 -2.15 12.97 -13.97
CA PRO A 437 -1.65 11.83 -14.75
C PRO A 437 -0.54 11.02 -14.08
N HIS A 438 0.08 11.55 -13.04
CA HIS A 438 1.15 10.92 -12.26
C HIS A 438 0.65 10.36 -10.93
N ALA A 439 -0.65 10.43 -10.68
CA ALA A 439 -1.24 9.89 -9.46
C ALA A 439 -0.98 8.39 -9.33
N ILE A 440 -0.97 7.94 -8.07
CA ILE A 440 -0.75 6.53 -7.69
C ILE A 440 -2.05 6.00 -7.11
N THR A 441 -2.59 4.92 -7.70
CA THR A 441 -3.79 4.28 -7.17
C THR A 441 -3.49 2.83 -6.78
N ILE A 442 -3.80 2.50 -5.51
CA ILE A 442 -3.55 1.18 -4.91
C ILE A 442 -4.88 0.62 -4.41
N ALA A 443 -5.22 -0.59 -4.79
CA ALA A 443 -6.39 -1.29 -4.27
C ALA A 443 -6.00 -2.26 -3.15
N GLU A 444 -6.66 -2.14 -2.00
CA GLU A 444 -6.68 -3.22 -1.02
C GLU A 444 -7.72 -4.25 -1.47
N GLU A 445 -7.23 -5.32 -2.07
CA GLU A 445 -8.10 -6.32 -2.70
C GLU A 445 -7.49 -7.72 -2.58
N MET A 446 -8.20 -8.64 -1.92
CA MET A 446 -7.73 -9.97 -1.59
C MET A 446 -8.28 -11.09 -2.49
N SER A 447 -9.34 -10.84 -3.27
CA SER A 447 -9.98 -11.90 -4.06
C SER A 447 -9.14 -12.35 -5.25
N GLY A 448 -8.31 -11.47 -5.81
CA GLY A 448 -7.52 -11.74 -6.99
C GLY A 448 -8.27 -11.48 -8.30
N MET A 449 -9.36 -10.68 -8.31
CA MET A 449 -10.15 -10.38 -9.51
C MET A 449 -9.27 -9.91 -10.67
N PRO A 450 -9.30 -10.59 -11.83
CA PRO A 450 -8.50 -10.22 -12.98
C PRO A 450 -8.81 -8.81 -13.52
N GLY A 451 -7.77 -8.06 -13.87
CA GLY A 451 -7.91 -6.73 -14.47
C GLY A 451 -8.07 -5.59 -13.47
N LEU A 452 -8.05 -5.85 -12.15
CA LEU A 452 -8.16 -4.80 -11.15
C LEU A 452 -7.05 -3.75 -11.32
N ALA A 453 -5.77 -4.19 -11.31
CA ALA A 453 -4.61 -3.32 -11.49
C ALA A 453 -4.12 -3.31 -12.94
N ARG A 454 -5.06 -3.15 -13.87
CA ARG A 454 -4.79 -3.01 -15.30
C ARG A 454 -5.50 -1.79 -15.87
N ALA A 455 -4.88 -1.14 -16.84
CA ALA A 455 -5.40 0.09 -17.45
C ALA A 455 -6.80 -0.11 -18.03
N PHE A 456 -7.68 0.86 -17.85
CA PHE A 456 -9.06 0.84 -18.38
C PHE A 456 -9.14 0.59 -19.88
N LYS A 457 -8.27 1.23 -20.69
CA LYS A 457 -8.19 1.02 -22.15
C LYS A 457 -7.92 -0.42 -22.57
N ASP A 458 -7.34 -1.22 -21.68
CA ASP A 458 -7.01 -2.63 -21.90
C ASP A 458 -8.11 -3.58 -21.39
N GLY A 459 -9.16 -3.04 -20.76
CA GLY A 459 -10.27 -3.78 -20.17
C GLY A 459 -10.18 -4.01 -18.66
N GLY A 460 -9.27 -3.29 -17.98
CA GLY A 460 -9.14 -3.32 -16.52
C GLY A 460 -9.92 -2.20 -15.82
N MET A 461 -9.85 -2.16 -14.48
CA MET A 461 -10.50 -1.13 -13.66
C MET A 461 -9.65 0.14 -13.50
N GLY A 462 -8.36 0.10 -13.88
CA GLY A 462 -7.52 1.28 -13.93
C GLY A 462 -6.66 1.55 -12.70
N PHE A 463 -6.68 0.73 -11.66
CA PHE A 463 -5.70 0.84 -10.58
C PHE A 463 -4.28 0.62 -11.10
N ASP A 464 -3.30 1.33 -10.50
CA ASP A 464 -1.89 1.12 -10.82
C ASP A 464 -1.32 -0.11 -10.12
N TYR A 465 -1.81 -0.37 -8.91
CA TYR A 465 -1.31 -1.44 -8.04
C TYR A 465 -2.45 -2.13 -7.28
N ARG A 466 -2.19 -3.37 -6.91
CA ARG A 466 -2.94 -4.15 -5.94
C ARG A 466 -2.05 -4.50 -4.76
N MET A 467 -2.56 -4.53 -3.53
CA MET A 467 -1.83 -5.05 -2.38
C MET A 467 -1.69 -6.58 -2.49
N ALA A 468 -0.48 -7.09 -2.23
CA ALA A 468 -0.19 -8.54 -2.27
C ALA A 468 -0.49 -9.18 -0.90
N MET A 469 -1.77 -9.21 -0.52
CA MET A 469 -2.24 -9.59 0.82
C MET A 469 -1.90 -11.03 1.24
N GLY A 470 -1.68 -11.94 0.29
CA GLY A 470 -1.24 -13.31 0.59
C GLY A 470 0.18 -13.43 1.14
N ILE A 471 1.05 -12.44 0.90
CA ILE A 471 2.46 -12.46 1.36
C ILE A 471 2.57 -12.33 2.89
N PRO A 472 1.99 -11.31 3.56
CA PRO A 472 2.03 -11.23 5.00
C PRO A 472 1.35 -12.41 5.69
N ASP A 473 0.22 -12.91 5.16
CA ASP A 473 -0.46 -14.09 5.68
C ASP A 473 0.43 -15.34 5.62
N TYR A 474 1.17 -15.51 4.52
CA TYR A 474 2.15 -16.59 4.38
C TYR A 474 3.26 -16.49 5.42
N TRP A 475 3.83 -15.30 5.66
CA TRP A 475 4.87 -15.09 6.66
C TRP A 475 4.37 -15.34 8.07
N ILE A 476 3.20 -14.80 8.44
CA ILE A 476 2.59 -15.02 9.75
C ILE A 476 2.33 -16.50 9.98
N LYS A 477 1.73 -17.18 9.02
CA LYS A 477 1.46 -18.62 9.08
C LYS A 477 2.74 -19.43 9.20
N THR A 478 3.78 -19.08 8.43
CA THR A 478 5.07 -19.76 8.47
C THR A 478 5.75 -19.60 9.83
N ILE A 479 5.79 -18.38 10.38
CA ILE A 479 6.40 -18.11 11.69
C ILE A 479 5.61 -18.77 12.82
N LYS A 480 4.28 -18.80 12.72
CA LYS A 480 3.39 -19.29 13.78
C LYS A 480 3.29 -20.82 13.84
N GLU A 481 3.26 -21.46 12.67
CA GLU A 481 2.92 -22.88 12.54
C GLU A 481 4.11 -23.79 12.24
N LYS A 482 5.23 -23.25 11.74
CA LYS A 482 6.39 -24.04 11.32
C LYS A 482 7.61 -23.72 12.16
N LYS A 483 8.37 -24.75 12.51
CA LYS A 483 9.73 -24.58 13.05
C LYS A 483 10.67 -24.10 11.94
N ASP A 484 11.77 -23.44 12.30
CA ASP A 484 12.76 -22.97 11.32
C ASP A 484 13.28 -24.09 10.41
N GLU A 485 13.44 -25.32 10.98
CA GLU A 485 13.89 -26.49 10.26
C GLU A 485 12.92 -26.96 9.14
N ASP A 486 11.66 -26.55 9.23
CA ASP A 486 10.59 -26.95 8.31
C ASP A 486 10.35 -25.90 7.19
N TRP A 487 11.12 -24.80 7.20
CA TRP A 487 10.98 -23.77 6.18
C TRP A 487 11.55 -24.27 4.85
N LYS A 488 10.77 -24.12 3.77
CA LYS A 488 11.13 -24.59 2.43
C LYS A 488 11.39 -23.42 1.50
N PRO A 489 12.64 -23.19 1.10
CA PRO A 489 13.02 -22.13 0.17
C PRO A 489 12.24 -22.09 -1.13
N GLY A 490 11.94 -23.26 -1.71
CA GLY A 490 11.12 -23.37 -2.92
C GLY A 490 9.71 -22.83 -2.72
N SER A 491 9.08 -23.11 -1.56
CA SER A 491 7.76 -22.58 -1.21
C SER A 491 7.81 -21.07 -0.94
N ILE A 492 8.83 -20.60 -0.23
CA ILE A 492 9.04 -19.16 0.03
C ILE A 492 9.13 -18.41 -1.30
N PHE A 493 9.98 -18.88 -2.22
CA PHE A 493 10.14 -18.24 -3.52
C PHE A 493 8.84 -18.25 -4.34
N TRP A 494 8.09 -19.35 -4.27
CA TRP A 494 6.79 -19.47 -4.96
C TRP A 494 5.81 -18.42 -4.46
N GLU A 495 5.56 -18.36 -3.16
CA GLU A 495 4.60 -17.40 -2.57
C GLU A 495 4.95 -15.94 -2.84
N LEU A 496 6.25 -15.62 -2.78
CA LEU A 496 6.72 -14.25 -3.06
C LEU A 496 6.64 -13.88 -4.54
N THR A 497 6.51 -14.84 -5.47
CA THR A 497 6.54 -14.59 -6.93
C THR A 497 5.28 -15.03 -7.65
N ASN A 498 4.37 -15.76 -6.99
CA ASN A 498 3.11 -16.24 -7.56
C ASN A 498 2.10 -15.09 -7.64
N ARG A 499 2.00 -14.48 -8.79
CA ARG A 499 1.11 -13.34 -9.08
C ARG A 499 0.80 -13.24 -10.56
N ARG A 500 -0.24 -12.48 -10.90
CA ARG A 500 -0.56 -12.19 -12.29
C ARG A 500 0.58 -11.40 -12.94
N ALA A 501 0.95 -11.79 -14.16
CA ALA A 501 2.04 -11.15 -14.89
C ALA A 501 1.66 -9.77 -15.46
N ASP A 502 0.36 -9.53 -15.66
CA ASP A 502 -0.21 -8.33 -16.27
C ASP A 502 -0.64 -7.26 -15.25
N GLU A 503 -0.44 -7.52 -13.94
CA GLU A 503 -0.76 -6.58 -12.86
C GLU A 503 0.44 -6.33 -11.96
N LYS A 504 0.55 -5.10 -11.45
CA LYS A 504 1.57 -4.72 -10.47
C LYS A 504 1.03 -4.87 -9.06
N THR A 505 1.90 -5.31 -8.14
CA THR A 505 1.54 -5.48 -6.74
C THR A 505 2.45 -4.68 -5.82
N ILE A 506 1.90 -4.26 -4.68
CA ILE A 506 2.67 -3.80 -3.53
C ILE A 506 2.89 -5.00 -2.62
N SER A 507 4.15 -5.44 -2.52
CA SER A 507 4.54 -6.55 -1.65
C SER A 507 4.94 -6.01 -0.28
N TYR A 508 4.58 -6.71 0.79
CA TYR A 508 4.92 -6.33 2.16
C TYR A 508 4.97 -7.56 3.06
N ALA A 509 5.76 -7.48 4.10
CA ALA A 509 5.83 -8.54 5.11
C ALA A 509 4.76 -8.32 6.19
N GLU A 510 4.46 -7.03 6.49
CA GLU A 510 3.51 -6.59 7.50
C GLU A 510 2.99 -5.20 7.12
N SER A 511 1.68 -4.96 7.27
CA SER A 511 1.02 -3.66 7.26
C SER A 511 0.41 -3.39 8.63
N HIS A 512 -0.37 -2.30 8.75
CA HIS A 512 -1.12 -2.03 9.97
C HIS A 512 -2.11 -3.16 10.30
N ASP A 513 -2.73 -3.82 9.31
CA ASP A 513 -3.71 -4.89 9.54
C ASP A 513 -3.15 -6.04 10.39
N GLN A 514 -1.94 -6.50 10.06
CA GLN A 514 -1.30 -7.58 10.80
C GLN A 514 -0.80 -7.12 12.16
N ALA A 515 -0.38 -5.86 12.27
CA ALA A 515 0.19 -5.30 13.50
C ALA A 515 -0.86 -4.84 14.52
N LEU A 516 -2.03 -4.35 14.04
CA LEU A 516 -3.07 -3.74 14.87
C LEU A 516 -4.25 -4.68 15.16
N VAL A 517 -4.79 -5.30 14.11
CA VAL A 517 -6.13 -5.90 14.16
C VAL A 517 -6.08 -7.37 14.57
N GLY A 518 -5.07 -8.08 14.21
CA GLY A 518 -5.11 -9.51 14.35
C GLY A 518 -4.25 -10.07 15.44
N ASP A 519 -3.13 -9.45 15.72
CA ASP A 519 -2.14 -10.16 16.48
C ASP A 519 -0.88 -9.29 16.78
N LYS A 520 0.27 -9.95 16.89
CA LYS A 520 1.57 -9.37 17.20
C LYS A 520 2.29 -8.99 15.91
N THR A 521 3.11 -7.95 15.94
CA THR A 521 4.06 -7.63 14.87
C THR A 521 4.97 -8.84 14.58
N ILE A 522 5.51 -8.91 13.36
CA ILE A 522 6.41 -10.01 12.96
C ILE A 522 7.58 -10.14 13.94
N ILE A 523 8.23 -9.03 14.29
CA ILE A 523 9.37 -9.08 15.23
C ILE A 523 8.94 -9.56 16.61
N PHE A 524 7.77 -9.14 17.10
CA PHE A 524 7.26 -9.58 18.39
C PHE A 524 6.88 -11.07 18.37
N ARG A 525 6.41 -11.61 17.23
CA ARG A 525 6.22 -13.06 17.08
C ARG A 525 7.52 -13.85 17.10
N LEU A 526 8.57 -13.29 16.52
CA LEU A 526 9.88 -13.95 16.43
C LEU A 526 10.62 -13.97 17.76
N ILE A 527 10.49 -12.93 18.60
CA ILE A 527 11.29 -12.70 19.79
C ILE A 527 10.45 -12.78 21.08
N ASP A 528 9.19 -12.28 21.05
CA ASP A 528 8.27 -12.18 22.18
C ASP A 528 8.88 -11.40 23.37
N LYS A 529 8.62 -11.85 24.60
CA LYS A 529 9.05 -11.18 25.86
C LYS A 529 10.55 -10.97 25.99
N GLU A 530 11.37 -11.74 25.29
CA GLU A 530 12.83 -11.58 25.33
C GLU A 530 13.29 -10.20 24.84
N MET A 531 12.44 -9.49 24.04
CA MET A 531 12.68 -8.11 23.62
C MET A 531 12.79 -7.12 24.80
N TYR A 532 12.19 -7.43 25.95
CA TYR A 532 12.21 -6.54 27.10
C TYR A 532 13.49 -6.65 27.92
N TRP A 533 14.24 -7.76 27.76
CA TRP A 533 15.35 -8.09 28.64
C TRP A 533 16.70 -8.20 27.93
N HIS A 534 16.71 -8.55 26.63
CA HIS A 534 17.90 -8.98 25.91
C HIS A 534 18.23 -8.14 24.67
N MET A 535 17.84 -6.86 24.68
CA MET A 535 18.10 -5.94 23.57
C MET A 535 19.35 -5.07 23.77
N MET A 536 20.14 -5.27 24.82
CA MET A 536 21.46 -4.64 24.96
C MET A 536 22.43 -5.21 23.92
N VAL A 537 23.28 -4.36 23.34
CA VAL A 537 24.21 -4.73 22.26
C VAL A 537 25.17 -5.84 22.66
N ASP A 538 25.63 -5.83 23.93
CA ASP A 538 26.55 -6.80 24.52
C ASP A 538 25.86 -8.04 25.12
N ASP A 539 24.54 -8.11 25.08
CA ASP A 539 23.78 -9.27 25.56
C ASP A 539 23.48 -10.24 24.39
N HIS A 540 23.95 -11.48 24.52
CA HIS A 540 23.74 -12.54 23.53
C HIS A 540 22.63 -13.48 23.97
N ASN A 541 21.46 -13.36 23.33
CA ASN A 541 20.32 -14.23 23.56
C ASN A 541 19.92 -14.92 22.25
N ALA A 542 19.90 -16.24 22.23
CA ALA A 542 19.63 -17.03 21.03
C ALA A 542 18.27 -16.77 20.41
N VAL A 543 17.25 -16.38 21.20
CA VAL A 543 15.91 -16.05 20.69
C VAL A 543 15.95 -14.69 19.99
N VAL A 544 16.58 -13.69 20.60
CA VAL A 544 16.73 -12.36 20.02
C VAL A 544 17.57 -12.41 18.74
N ASP A 545 18.72 -13.08 18.78
CA ASP A 545 19.63 -13.21 17.64
C ASP A 545 18.96 -13.94 16.47
N ARG A 546 18.23 -15.03 16.76
CA ARG A 546 17.38 -15.72 15.78
C ARG A 546 16.31 -14.79 15.18
N GLY A 547 15.57 -14.09 16.04
CA GLY A 547 14.47 -13.24 15.59
C GLY A 547 14.96 -12.09 14.71
N MET A 548 16.05 -11.43 15.08
CA MET A 548 16.65 -10.36 14.28
C MET A 548 17.18 -10.87 12.94
N ALA A 549 17.82 -12.05 12.91
CA ALA A 549 18.31 -12.65 11.67
C ALA A 549 17.16 -12.95 10.71
N LEU A 550 16.12 -13.64 11.18
CA LEU A 550 14.94 -13.98 10.36
C LEU A 550 14.17 -12.72 9.91
N HIS A 551 14.02 -11.72 10.76
CA HIS A 551 13.36 -10.47 10.41
C HIS A 551 14.05 -9.76 9.23
N LYS A 552 15.39 -9.66 9.26
CA LYS A 552 16.19 -9.13 8.15
C LYS A 552 15.97 -9.92 6.86
N MET A 553 15.99 -11.25 6.95
CA MET A 553 15.81 -12.13 5.79
C MET A 553 14.42 -12.06 5.19
N ILE A 554 13.36 -12.10 6.02
CA ILE A 554 11.95 -11.98 5.60
C ILE A 554 11.74 -10.69 4.82
N ARG A 555 12.19 -9.56 5.36
CA ARG A 555 12.00 -8.26 4.74
C ARG A 555 12.75 -8.14 3.42
N LEU A 556 14.01 -8.55 3.36
CA LEU A 556 14.78 -8.53 2.13
C LEU A 556 14.22 -9.49 1.07
N ALA A 557 13.79 -10.70 1.44
CA ALA A 557 13.17 -11.65 0.51
C ALA A 557 11.91 -11.04 -0.12
N THR A 558 11.08 -10.40 0.69
CA THR A 558 9.85 -9.72 0.23
C THR A 558 10.18 -8.52 -0.67
N ALA A 559 11.08 -7.63 -0.24
CA ALA A 559 11.42 -6.42 -0.97
C ALA A 559 12.20 -6.70 -2.28
N SER A 560 13.03 -7.73 -2.32
CA SER A 560 13.81 -8.08 -3.53
C SER A 560 13.00 -8.81 -4.61
N THR A 561 11.80 -9.31 -4.28
CA THR A 561 10.93 -10.03 -5.22
C THR A 561 9.75 -9.21 -5.76
N ILE A 562 9.65 -7.92 -5.48
CA ILE A 562 8.56 -7.02 -5.92
C ILE A 562 8.38 -6.98 -7.45
N ASN A 563 7.17 -6.70 -7.95
CA ASN A 563 6.92 -6.36 -9.37
C ASN A 563 6.27 -4.97 -9.55
N GLY A 564 5.97 -4.29 -8.48
CA GLY A 564 5.45 -2.93 -8.44
C GLY A 564 6.15 -2.12 -7.36
N GLY A 565 5.81 -2.39 -6.11
CA GLY A 565 6.37 -1.68 -4.96
C GLY A 565 6.55 -2.55 -3.73
N TYR A 566 7.13 -1.94 -2.71
CA TYR A 566 7.30 -2.49 -1.36
C TYR A 566 6.68 -1.54 -0.34
N LEU A 567 6.01 -2.09 0.66
CA LEU A 567 5.46 -1.31 1.78
C LEU A 567 6.06 -1.79 3.10
N ASN A 568 6.40 -0.84 3.94
CA ASN A 568 6.79 -1.05 5.33
C ASN A 568 5.86 -0.27 6.26
N PHE A 569 5.30 -0.92 7.26
CA PHE A 569 4.56 -0.26 8.33
C PHE A 569 5.50 0.31 9.40
N MET A 570 5.23 1.54 9.85
CA MET A 570 6.07 2.28 10.80
C MET A 570 6.40 1.48 12.06
N GLY A 571 7.69 1.41 12.39
CA GLY A 571 8.25 0.65 13.52
C GLY A 571 8.76 -0.73 13.12
N ASN A 572 8.29 -1.32 12.01
CA ASN A 572 8.78 -2.60 11.54
C ASN A 572 10.25 -2.50 11.04
N GLU A 573 10.67 -1.36 10.49
CA GLU A 573 12.03 -1.13 10.00
C GLU A 573 13.11 -1.24 11.07
N TRP A 574 12.75 -1.04 12.33
CA TRP A 574 13.67 -1.18 13.45
C TRP A 574 13.21 -2.17 14.53
N GLY A 575 12.09 -2.86 14.29
CA GLY A 575 11.60 -3.91 15.17
C GLY A 575 11.03 -3.39 16.48
N HIS A 576 10.08 -2.45 16.43
CA HIS A 576 9.38 -1.92 17.61
C HIS A 576 8.91 -3.04 18.54
N PRO A 577 9.20 -2.97 19.86
CA PRO A 577 9.11 -4.13 20.77
C PRO A 577 7.70 -4.45 21.24
N GLU A 578 6.70 -3.63 20.96
CA GLU A 578 5.37 -3.76 21.55
C GLU A 578 4.31 -4.02 20.50
N TRP A 579 3.24 -4.71 20.91
CA TRP A 579 2.01 -4.75 20.13
C TRP A 579 1.36 -3.37 20.09
N ILE A 580 0.32 -3.21 19.27
CA ILE A 580 -0.42 -1.95 19.16
C ILE A 580 -1.80 -2.13 19.78
N ASP A 581 -2.10 -1.30 20.78
CA ASP A 581 -3.39 -1.25 21.44
C ASP A 581 -3.80 0.21 21.65
N PHE A 582 -4.82 0.63 20.93
CA PHE A 582 -5.32 2.01 21.00
C PHE A 582 -6.10 2.26 22.29
N PRO A 583 -6.22 3.53 22.73
CA PRO A 583 -7.00 3.90 23.89
C PRO A 583 -8.44 3.39 23.81
N ARG A 584 -8.84 2.61 24.78
CA ARG A 584 -10.18 2.03 24.94
C ARG A 584 -10.49 1.80 26.40
N GLU A 585 -11.75 1.56 26.74
CA GLU A 585 -12.18 1.32 28.12
C GLU A 585 -11.37 0.18 28.79
N GLY A 586 -11.15 -0.92 28.06
CA GLY A 586 -10.44 -2.10 28.57
C GLY A 586 -8.97 -1.90 28.93
N ASN A 587 -8.31 -0.83 28.44
CA ASN A 587 -6.93 -0.49 28.80
C ASN A 587 -6.84 0.86 29.56
N GLY A 588 -7.96 1.35 30.09
CA GLY A 588 -8.02 2.61 30.84
C GLY A 588 -7.71 3.85 29.99
N TRP A 589 -8.04 3.81 28.71
CA TRP A 589 -7.80 4.88 27.71
C TRP A 589 -6.31 5.24 27.56
N SER A 590 -5.43 4.26 27.76
CA SER A 590 -3.96 4.43 27.72
C SER A 590 -3.44 4.55 26.29
N HIS A 591 -2.56 5.51 26.07
CA HIS A 591 -1.79 5.67 24.82
C HIS A 591 -0.46 4.90 24.83
N LYS A 592 -0.15 4.15 25.90
CA LYS A 592 1.15 3.48 26.08
C LYS A 592 1.55 2.63 24.87
N TYR A 593 0.61 1.88 24.30
CA TYR A 593 0.84 0.99 23.16
C TYR A 593 0.39 1.58 21.81
N ALA A 594 -0.05 2.85 21.81
CA ALA A 594 -0.45 3.58 20.60
C ALA A 594 0.57 4.67 20.25
N ARG A 595 1.85 4.31 20.24
CA ARG A 595 2.98 5.21 19.97
C ARG A 595 4.13 4.46 19.30
N ARG A 596 5.14 5.21 18.83
CA ARG A 596 6.41 4.67 18.36
C ARG A 596 7.56 5.25 19.16
N GLN A 597 8.32 4.39 19.84
CA GLN A 597 9.40 4.75 20.78
C GLN A 597 10.71 4.92 20.02
N TRP A 598 10.86 6.02 19.29
CA TRP A 598 12.04 6.34 18.48
C TRP A 598 13.32 6.46 19.29
N ASP A 599 13.23 6.81 20.56
CA ASP A 599 14.36 6.83 21.50
C ASP A 599 15.06 5.46 21.61
N LEU A 600 14.35 4.36 21.41
CA LEU A 600 14.98 3.03 21.40
C LEU A 600 15.94 2.85 20.22
N VAL A 601 15.62 3.40 19.06
CA VAL A 601 16.50 3.38 17.88
C VAL A 601 17.70 4.28 18.06
N ASP A 602 17.52 5.43 18.70
CA ASP A 602 18.56 6.45 18.88
C ASP A 602 19.61 6.02 19.91
N ARG A 603 19.28 5.11 20.80
CA ARG A 603 20.19 4.52 21.80
C ARG A 603 21.18 3.57 21.16
N LYS A 604 22.48 3.89 21.33
CA LYS A 604 23.59 3.10 20.75
C LYS A 604 23.92 1.82 21.55
N ASP A 605 23.42 1.70 22.74
CA ASP A 605 23.53 0.53 23.60
C ASP A 605 22.44 -0.53 23.31
N LEU A 606 21.46 -0.24 22.44
CA LEU A 606 20.38 -1.15 22.08
C LEU A 606 20.49 -1.68 20.65
N LYS A 607 20.03 -2.91 20.44
CA LYS A 607 20.09 -3.64 19.17
C LYS A 607 19.12 -3.09 18.08
N TYR A 608 18.14 -2.28 18.44
CA TYR A 608 17.17 -1.70 17.48
C TYR A 608 17.86 -0.94 16.33
N GLN A 609 18.97 -0.28 16.59
CA GLN A 609 19.77 0.40 15.56
C GLN A 609 20.23 -0.55 14.46
N PHE A 610 20.47 -1.83 14.74
CA PHE A 610 20.95 -2.79 13.76
C PHE A 610 19.89 -3.12 12.70
N LEU A 611 18.64 -3.29 13.11
CA LEU A 611 17.53 -3.48 12.18
C LEU A 611 17.27 -2.21 11.36
N ASN A 612 17.34 -1.04 11.98
CA ASN A 612 17.19 0.25 11.29
C ASN A 612 18.32 0.48 10.25
N ASN A 613 19.57 0.11 10.56
CA ASN A 613 20.68 0.18 9.62
C ASN A 613 20.44 -0.77 8.44
N TRP A 614 19.98 -2.01 8.72
CA TRP A 614 19.64 -2.98 7.69
C TRP A 614 18.55 -2.45 6.74
N ASP A 615 17.49 -1.88 7.29
CA ASP A 615 16.39 -1.31 6.49
C ASP A 615 16.88 -0.16 5.63
N THR A 616 17.65 0.76 6.20
CA THR A 616 18.24 1.90 5.50
C THR A 616 19.04 1.44 4.28
N ASP A 617 19.96 0.51 4.47
CA ASP A 617 20.83 0.05 3.38
C ASP A 617 20.05 -0.78 2.34
N MET A 618 19.03 -1.55 2.79
CA MET A 618 18.12 -2.29 1.92
C MET A 618 17.32 -1.33 1.02
N MET A 619 16.73 -0.27 1.57
CA MET A 619 15.97 0.71 0.80
C MET A 619 16.86 1.47 -0.18
N HIS A 620 18.04 1.92 0.25
CA HIS A 620 19.00 2.57 -0.65
C HIS A 620 19.52 1.65 -1.75
N LEU A 621 19.76 0.36 -1.45
CA LEU A 621 20.17 -0.63 -2.44
C LEU A 621 19.10 -0.81 -3.53
N LEU A 622 17.86 -0.99 -3.12
CA LEU A 622 16.75 -1.24 -4.05
C LEU A 622 16.33 0.04 -4.80
N GLY A 623 16.21 1.17 -4.10
CA GLY A 623 15.87 2.46 -4.67
C GLY A 623 16.93 2.99 -5.66
N GLY A 624 18.19 2.63 -5.45
CA GLY A 624 19.29 2.95 -6.39
C GLY A 624 19.27 2.15 -7.68
N GLN A 625 18.40 1.15 -7.83
CA GLN A 625 18.28 0.32 -9.03
C GLN A 625 17.04 0.74 -9.84
N HIS A 626 17.18 1.73 -10.71
CA HIS A 626 16.07 2.16 -11.57
C HIS A 626 15.44 0.99 -12.35
N GLY A 627 14.10 0.89 -12.29
CA GLY A 627 13.36 -0.17 -12.94
C GLY A 627 13.53 -1.55 -12.30
N PHE A 628 14.03 -1.62 -11.06
CA PHE A 628 14.28 -2.88 -10.37
C PHE A 628 13.06 -3.82 -10.41
N GLN A 629 11.87 -3.32 -10.13
CA GLN A 629 10.62 -4.08 -10.14
C GLN A 629 10.23 -4.63 -11.52
N LYS A 630 10.77 -4.06 -12.60
CA LYS A 630 10.53 -4.49 -13.99
C LYS A 630 11.52 -5.58 -14.46
N LEU A 631 12.63 -5.74 -13.75
CA LEU A 631 13.64 -6.74 -14.10
C LEU A 631 13.10 -8.15 -13.80
N PRO A 632 13.33 -9.12 -14.67
CA PRO A 632 12.90 -10.49 -14.43
C PRO A 632 13.64 -11.09 -13.23
N ILE A 633 12.91 -11.88 -12.44
CA ILE A 633 13.50 -12.66 -11.35
C ILE A 633 13.88 -14.01 -11.90
N ARG A 634 15.16 -14.33 -11.86
CA ARG A 634 15.70 -15.62 -12.29
C ARG A 634 16.12 -16.44 -11.07
N LYS A 635 15.36 -17.48 -10.74
CA LYS A 635 15.77 -18.44 -9.72
C LYS A 635 17.03 -19.15 -10.19
N LEU A 636 18.10 -19.10 -9.41
CA LEU A 636 19.38 -19.76 -9.68
C LEU A 636 19.46 -21.09 -8.94
N TRP A 637 18.97 -21.14 -7.69
CA TRP A 637 19.12 -22.28 -6.81
C TRP A 637 17.98 -22.35 -5.80
N ASP A 638 17.48 -23.54 -5.54
CA ASP A 638 16.63 -23.84 -4.39
C ASP A 638 16.90 -25.26 -3.91
N LYS A 639 17.21 -25.41 -2.65
CA LYS A 639 17.54 -26.70 -2.05
C LYS A 639 16.84 -26.79 -0.69
N ASP A 640 15.73 -27.51 -0.63
CA ASP A 640 14.92 -27.60 0.59
C ASP A 640 15.68 -28.28 1.75
N ASP A 641 16.48 -29.32 1.47
CA ASP A 641 17.26 -30.05 2.50
C ASP A 641 18.38 -29.21 3.12
N ASP A 642 18.95 -28.28 2.36
CA ASP A 642 19.96 -27.33 2.83
C ASP A 642 19.36 -26.01 3.27
N GLN A 643 18.07 -25.78 3.00
CA GLN A 643 17.33 -24.54 3.22
C GLN A 643 18.00 -23.32 2.58
N VAL A 644 18.59 -23.50 1.38
CA VAL A 644 19.27 -22.45 0.63
C VAL A 644 18.44 -22.06 -0.59
N LEU A 645 18.23 -20.74 -0.74
CA LEU A 645 17.58 -20.10 -1.88
C LEU A 645 18.54 -19.11 -2.51
N ALA A 646 18.67 -19.14 -3.84
CA ALA A 646 19.33 -18.06 -4.56
C ALA A 646 18.56 -17.68 -5.82
N PHE A 647 18.51 -16.38 -6.08
CA PHE A 647 17.95 -15.83 -7.31
C PHE A 647 18.70 -14.57 -7.73
N MET A 648 18.62 -14.29 -9.02
CA MET A 648 19.23 -13.10 -9.62
C MET A 648 18.18 -12.15 -10.14
N ARG A 649 18.42 -10.86 -9.96
CA ARG A 649 17.61 -9.80 -10.51
C ARG A 649 18.50 -8.65 -11.00
N GLY A 650 18.44 -8.38 -12.32
CA GLY A 650 19.44 -7.50 -12.94
C GLY A 650 20.85 -8.04 -12.77
N ASN A 651 21.73 -7.27 -12.15
CA ASN A 651 23.08 -7.68 -11.80
C ASN A 651 23.27 -8.07 -10.32
N LEU A 652 22.17 -8.10 -9.54
CA LEU A 652 22.21 -8.50 -8.13
C LEU A 652 21.83 -9.97 -7.97
N VAL A 653 22.59 -10.68 -7.17
CA VAL A 653 22.32 -12.05 -6.74
C VAL A 653 22.04 -12.05 -5.25
N PHE A 654 20.89 -12.58 -4.87
CA PHE A 654 20.43 -12.73 -3.50
C PHE A 654 20.58 -14.18 -3.09
N VAL A 655 21.30 -14.45 -2.00
CA VAL A 655 21.58 -15.81 -1.51
C VAL A 655 21.17 -15.91 -0.04
N PHE A 656 20.15 -16.71 0.23
CA PHE A 656 19.59 -16.93 1.56
C PHE A 656 19.97 -18.32 2.05
N ASN A 657 20.50 -18.41 3.27
CA ASN A 657 20.60 -19.64 4.04
C ASN A 657 19.61 -19.56 5.22
N PHE A 658 18.45 -20.18 5.09
CA PHE A 658 17.44 -20.23 6.15
C PHE A 658 17.75 -21.31 7.21
N HIS A 659 18.76 -22.17 6.98
CA HIS A 659 19.04 -23.28 7.87
C HIS A 659 19.41 -22.79 9.27
N PRO A 660 18.74 -23.31 10.34
CA PRO A 660 18.93 -22.80 11.70
C PRO A 660 20.32 -23.08 12.30
N PHE A 661 21.02 -24.12 11.84
CA PHE A 661 22.26 -24.59 12.46
C PHE A 661 23.42 -24.83 11.50
N LYS A 662 23.15 -25.01 10.19
CA LYS A 662 24.22 -25.32 9.22
C LYS A 662 24.77 -24.04 8.60
N SER A 663 26.07 -23.84 8.78
CA SER A 663 26.87 -22.95 7.95
C SER A 663 27.63 -23.79 6.93
N PHE A 664 27.75 -23.27 5.71
CA PHE A 664 28.41 -23.97 4.60
C PHE A 664 29.66 -23.22 4.20
N SER A 665 30.82 -23.89 4.21
CA SER A 665 32.13 -23.25 3.98
C SER A 665 32.47 -23.05 2.50
N ASP A 666 31.87 -23.80 1.57
CA ASP A 666 32.18 -23.75 0.13
C ASP A 666 30.93 -24.13 -0.68
N TYR A 667 29.82 -23.44 -0.45
CA TYR A 667 28.54 -23.77 -1.06
C TYR A 667 28.47 -23.27 -2.50
N GLY A 668 28.34 -24.18 -3.46
CA GLY A 668 28.27 -23.88 -4.87
C GLY A 668 26.86 -23.53 -5.34
N ILE A 669 26.71 -22.39 -5.97
CA ILE A 669 25.47 -21.95 -6.63
C ILE A 669 25.79 -21.76 -8.11
N LEU A 670 24.94 -22.31 -8.99
CA LEU A 670 25.10 -22.14 -10.43
C LEU A 670 24.64 -20.74 -10.85
N ALA A 671 25.58 -19.89 -11.25
CA ALA A 671 25.32 -18.48 -11.58
C ALA A 671 25.99 -18.11 -12.92
N PRO A 672 25.62 -16.99 -13.58
CA PRO A 672 26.33 -16.50 -14.77
C PRO A 672 27.83 -16.35 -14.51
N GLU A 673 28.65 -16.74 -15.49
CA GLU A 673 30.13 -16.61 -15.38
C GLU A 673 30.52 -15.15 -15.18
N GLY A 674 31.35 -14.88 -14.16
CA GLY A 674 31.79 -13.52 -13.88
C GLY A 674 32.48 -13.34 -12.53
N GLU A 675 32.72 -12.08 -12.21
CA GLU A 675 33.26 -11.59 -10.95
C GLU A 675 32.08 -10.95 -10.17
N TYR A 676 31.97 -11.27 -8.90
CA TYR A 676 30.90 -10.83 -8.00
C TYR A 676 31.49 -10.13 -6.77
N GLU A 677 31.01 -8.93 -6.46
CA GLU A 677 31.36 -8.20 -5.24
C GLU A 677 30.21 -8.29 -4.23
N PRO A 678 30.48 -8.57 -2.93
CA PRO A 678 29.49 -8.43 -1.88
C PRO A 678 29.08 -6.97 -1.72
N VAL A 679 27.76 -6.70 -1.67
CA VAL A 679 27.23 -5.35 -1.48
C VAL A 679 26.42 -5.21 -0.20
N MET A 680 25.93 -6.31 0.35
CA MET A 680 25.19 -6.35 1.59
C MET A 680 25.18 -7.77 2.15
N ASP A 681 25.39 -7.94 3.46
CA ASP A 681 25.24 -9.21 4.14
C ASP A 681 24.67 -9.03 5.53
N SER A 682 23.74 -9.91 5.94
CA SER A 682 23.03 -9.80 7.21
C SER A 682 23.85 -10.24 8.41
N ASP A 683 25.01 -10.86 8.17
CA ASP A 683 25.94 -11.32 9.21
C ASP A 683 26.99 -10.25 9.59
N SER A 684 27.00 -9.12 8.88
CA SER A 684 27.86 -7.98 9.20
C SER A 684 27.53 -7.40 10.58
N ALA A 685 28.57 -7.02 11.32
CA ALA A 685 28.45 -6.42 12.66
C ALA A 685 27.62 -5.13 12.68
N GLN A 686 27.62 -4.35 11.59
CA GLN A 686 26.78 -3.14 11.46
C GLN A 686 25.29 -3.42 11.51
N TYR A 687 24.87 -4.67 11.28
CA TYR A 687 23.50 -5.15 11.36
C TYR A 687 23.28 -6.13 12.52
N GLY A 688 24.22 -6.16 13.48
CA GLY A 688 24.16 -7.05 14.66
C GLY A 688 24.41 -8.52 14.33
N GLY A 689 25.14 -8.80 13.25
CA GLY A 689 25.62 -10.13 12.91
C GLY A 689 26.97 -10.44 13.55
N TYR A 690 27.50 -11.63 13.31
CA TYR A 690 28.74 -12.12 13.92
C TYR A 690 30.01 -11.77 13.14
N GLY A 691 29.88 -11.20 11.93
CA GLY A 691 31.00 -10.78 11.09
C GLY A 691 31.82 -11.95 10.53
N ASN A 692 31.18 -13.08 10.27
CA ASN A 692 31.87 -14.26 9.73
C ASN A 692 32.19 -14.15 8.21
N ILE A 693 31.60 -13.17 7.53
CA ILE A 693 31.78 -12.93 6.09
C ILE A 693 32.72 -11.77 5.89
N ASP A 694 33.79 -12.00 5.11
CA ASP A 694 34.68 -10.93 4.65
C ASP A 694 34.11 -10.31 3.37
N SER A 695 33.40 -9.20 3.50
CA SER A 695 32.77 -8.49 2.39
C SER A 695 33.78 -7.78 1.46
N SER A 696 35.08 -7.79 1.78
CA SER A 696 36.13 -7.27 0.88
C SER A 696 36.54 -8.25 -0.20
N ILE A 697 36.13 -9.52 -0.10
CA ILE A 697 36.51 -10.58 -1.02
C ILE A 697 35.54 -10.61 -2.21
N HIS A 698 36.07 -10.42 -3.41
CA HIS A 698 35.34 -10.68 -4.64
C HIS A 698 35.34 -12.18 -4.98
N HIS A 699 34.22 -12.67 -5.46
CA HIS A 699 34.03 -14.07 -5.82
C HIS A 699 34.05 -14.22 -7.33
N LEU A 700 34.85 -15.16 -7.81
CA LEU A 700 34.88 -15.54 -9.23
C LEU A 700 34.17 -16.88 -9.43
N THR A 701 33.31 -16.98 -10.42
CA THR A 701 32.70 -18.27 -10.75
C THR A 701 33.75 -19.25 -11.22
N GLN A 702 33.67 -20.50 -10.77
CA GLN A 702 34.48 -21.60 -11.24
C GLN A 702 33.84 -22.19 -12.49
N HIS A 703 34.60 -22.27 -13.56
CA HIS A 703 34.17 -22.84 -14.83
C HIS A 703 33.85 -24.33 -14.70
N ASP A 704 32.82 -24.78 -15.41
CA ASP A 704 32.42 -26.18 -15.53
C ASP A 704 31.94 -26.43 -16.95
N ASP A 705 32.66 -27.34 -17.67
CA ASP A 705 32.38 -27.65 -19.06
C ASP A 705 30.95 -28.12 -19.34
N LEU A 706 30.26 -28.70 -18.32
CA LEU A 706 28.85 -29.12 -18.41
C LEU A 706 27.90 -27.96 -18.65
N TYR A 707 28.27 -26.75 -18.22
CA TYR A 707 27.42 -25.54 -18.28
C TYR A 707 27.99 -24.48 -19.24
N ASN A 708 29.00 -24.80 -20.03
CA ASN A 708 29.70 -23.86 -20.92
C ASN A 708 28.75 -23.18 -21.92
N GLU A 709 27.86 -23.96 -22.58
CA GLU A 709 26.87 -23.43 -23.53
C GLU A 709 25.89 -22.43 -22.89
N ALA A 710 25.59 -22.59 -21.60
CA ALA A 710 24.71 -21.70 -20.83
C ALA A 710 25.47 -20.49 -20.24
N HIS A 711 26.78 -20.40 -20.37
CA HIS A 711 27.63 -19.39 -19.73
C HIS A 711 27.42 -19.32 -18.20
N LEU A 712 27.32 -20.49 -17.56
CA LEU A 712 27.14 -20.63 -16.11
C LEU A 712 28.36 -21.27 -15.50
N GLY A 713 28.70 -20.86 -14.29
CA GLY A 713 29.77 -21.43 -13.50
C GLY A 713 29.35 -21.48 -11.99
N TRP A 714 30.16 -22.19 -11.20
CA TRP A 714 29.91 -22.35 -9.77
C TRP A 714 30.42 -21.14 -9.01
N LEU A 715 29.48 -20.35 -8.49
CA LEU A 715 29.73 -19.30 -7.50
C LEU A 715 29.80 -19.95 -6.12
N LYS A 716 31.00 -20.01 -5.55
CA LYS A 716 31.24 -20.65 -4.26
C LYS A 716 31.32 -19.63 -3.14
N LEU A 717 30.52 -19.84 -2.10
CA LEU A 717 30.33 -18.90 -0.99
C LEU A 717 30.42 -19.59 0.36
N TYR A 718 30.87 -18.85 1.35
CA TYR A 718 30.61 -19.17 2.73
C TYR A 718 29.22 -18.64 3.11
N LEU A 719 28.34 -19.52 3.57
CA LEU A 719 26.97 -19.20 3.95
C LEU A 719 26.74 -19.48 5.44
N PRO A 720 26.85 -18.49 6.33
CA PRO A 720 26.48 -18.66 7.74
C PRO A 720 25.00 -19.08 7.87
N SER A 721 24.69 -19.80 8.93
CA SER A 721 23.30 -20.15 9.27
C SER A 721 22.47 -18.88 9.50
N ARG A 722 21.19 -18.90 9.07
CA ARG A 722 20.26 -17.76 9.17
C ARG A 722 20.86 -16.44 8.67
N SER A 723 21.43 -16.47 7.47
CA SER A 723 22.02 -15.29 6.86
C SER A 723 21.56 -15.09 5.41
N VAL A 724 21.69 -13.86 4.93
CA VAL A 724 21.51 -13.53 3.53
C VAL A 724 22.66 -12.66 3.04
N GLN A 725 23.15 -12.94 1.83
CA GLN A 725 24.14 -12.15 1.14
C GLN A 725 23.56 -11.60 -0.16
N VAL A 726 23.89 -10.36 -0.48
CA VAL A 726 23.62 -9.75 -1.78
C VAL A 726 24.94 -9.47 -2.46
N LEU A 727 25.11 -10.03 -3.67
CA LEU A 727 26.30 -9.83 -4.46
C LEU A 727 25.94 -9.11 -5.76
N ARG A 728 26.82 -8.24 -6.22
CA ARG A 728 26.70 -7.56 -7.50
C ARG A 728 27.64 -8.17 -8.51
N MET A 729 27.09 -8.64 -9.63
CA MET A 729 27.89 -9.08 -10.78
C MET A 729 28.54 -7.87 -11.43
N LEU A 730 29.87 -7.88 -11.53
CA LEU A 730 30.62 -6.81 -12.15
C LEU A 730 30.59 -6.93 -13.68
N PRO A 731 30.65 -5.81 -14.42
CA PRO A 731 30.73 -5.83 -15.85
C PRO A 731 32.07 -6.48 -16.26
N PRO A 732 32.11 -7.27 -17.35
CA PRO A 732 33.33 -7.90 -17.81
C PRO A 732 34.40 -6.84 -18.09
N LYS A 733 35.60 -7.03 -17.55
CA LYS A 733 36.74 -6.14 -17.77
C LYS A 733 36.99 -6.03 -19.28
N ARG A 734 36.83 -4.85 -19.88
CA ARG A 734 37.16 -4.63 -21.29
C ARG A 734 38.62 -5.07 -21.53
N LYS A 735 38.84 -6.11 -22.32
CA LYS A 735 40.18 -6.46 -22.80
C LYS A 735 40.70 -5.23 -23.52
N THR A 736 41.64 -4.50 -22.91
CA THR A 736 42.37 -3.45 -23.59
C THR A 736 43.07 -4.11 -24.78
N ALA A 737 42.61 -3.79 -25.99
CA ALA A 737 43.25 -4.29 -27.19
C ALA A 737 44.75 -3.94 -27.10
N LYS A 738 45.61 -4.95 -26.96
CA LYS A 738 47.05 -4.76 -27.05
C LYS A 738 47.27 -4.00 -28.35
N LYS A 739 47.71 -2.73 -28.30
CA LYS A 739 48.16 -1.98 -29.45
C LYS A 739 49.22 -2.85 -30.12
N LYS A 740 48.92 -3.42 -31.30
CA LYS A 740 49.90 -4.09 -32.13
C LYS A 740 51.02 -3.08 -32.36
N ALA A 741 52.20 -3.38 -31.86
CA ALA A 741 53.41 -2.60 -32.12
C ALA A 741 53.57 -2.44 -33.64
N ALA A 742 53.56 -1.20 -34.11
CA ALA A 742 53.82 -0.90 -35.51
C ALA A 742 55.22 -1.44 -35.92
N PRO A 743 55.37 -2.04 -37.12
CA PRO A 743 56.61 -2.58 -37.54
C PRO A 743 57.66 -1.45 -37.66
N LYS A 744 58.83 -1.64 -37.02
CA LYS A 744 59.96 -0.73 -37.11
C LYS A 744 60.40 -0.61 -38.60
N LYS A 745 60.21 0.60 -39.16
CA LYS A 745 60.86 0.94 -40.48
C LYS A 745 62.38 0.94 -40.33
N VAL A 746 63.01 0.06 -41.05
CA VAL A 746 64.46 0.06 -41.25
C VAL A 746 64.86 1.28 -42.10
N THR A 747 65.48 2.26 -41.45
CA THR A 747 66.07 3.41 -42.17
C THR A 747 67.47 3.09 -42.54
N THR A 748 67.72 2.92 -43.83
CA THR A 748 69.07 2.95 -44.50
C THR A 748 69.64 4.36 -44.38
N LYS A 749 70.87 4.43 -43.82
CA LYS A 749 71.67 5.65 -43.77
C LYS A 749 72.12 6.07 -45.23
N LYS A 750 71.91 7.33 -45.54
CA LYS A 750 72.74 8.05 -46.55
C LYS A 750 73.27 9.32 -45.89
N ALA A 751 74.58 9.46 -46.01
CA ALA A 751 75.44 10.54 -45.49
C ALA A 751 75.44 11.77 -46.40
N THR A 752 75.93 12.85 -45.82
CA THR A 752 76.45 14.12 -46.36
C THR A 752 75.48 15.28 -46.36
N THR A 753 75.81 16.48 -45.98
CA THR A 753 77.02 17.29 -45.68
C THR A 753 76.57 18.56 -44.96
N LYS A 754 77.51 19.16 -44.26
CA LYS A 754 77.55 20.45 -43.56
C LYS A 754 76.84 21.66 -44.20
N ALA A 755 76.24 22.48 -43.45
CA ALA A 755 76.56 23.92 -43.33
C ALA A 755 75.80 24.61 -42.15
N ALA A 756 76.52 25.33 -41.35
CA ALA A 756 76.05 26.19 -40.28
C ALA A 756 76.00 27.66 -40.82
N PRO A 757 75.80 28.70 -39.97
CA PRO A 757 74.58 29.06 -39.21
C PRO A 757 74.15 30.53 -39.53
N LYS A 758 73.04 31.03 -38.97
CA LYS A 758 72.84 32.46 -38.56
C LYS A 758 71.50 32.57 -37.79
N ALA A 759 71.59 32.94 -36.67
CA ALA A 759 71.38 34.06 -35.73
C ALA A 759 70.18 34.94 -35.92
N ALA A 760 69.49 35.09 -34.75
CA ALA A 760 68.79 36.26 -34.26
C ALA A 760 67.44 36.66 -34.96
N SER A 761 66.40 37.05 -34.29
CA SER A 761 66.18 37.87 -33.13
C SER A 761 64.68 37.97 -32.82
N LYS A 762 64.38 38.01 -31.54
CA LYS A 762 63.46 38.87 -30.75
C LYS A 762 62.21 39.49 -31.35
N LYS A 763 61.21 39.36 -30.45
CA LYS A 763 60.12 40.34 -30.06
C LYS A 763 58.83 40.24 -30.87
N LYS A 764 57.66 40.21 -30.25
CA LYS A 764 57.12 40.74 -29.00
C LYS A 764 56.11 39.78 -28.41
#